data_56f4a0ab1ca2b428887c862674b18227
#
_entry.id   56f4a0ab1ca2b428887c862674b18227
#
_cell.length_a   1.000
_cell.length_b   1.000
_cell.length_c   1.000
_cell.angle_alpha   90.00
_cell.angle_beta   90.00
_cell.angle_gamma   90.00
#
_symmetry.space_group_name_H-M   'P 1'
#
loop_
_entity.id
_entity.type
_entity.pdbx_description
1 polymer ?
#
loop_
_entity_poly.entity_id
_entity_poly.type
_entity_poly.pdbx_seq_one_letter_code
_entity_poly.pdbx_strand_id
1 'polypeptide(L)'
;MSAIETDHCTRTRKVSVLDTPQRSIEPVQWTFENIGVNEDSSPSELRHLADFLSKKQFDLVINLPMRNGGARRVSNFMTHGYRTRRLAVDYSVPLVTDVKCAKLLVEAMRILGGRAPRMKTHTDCMSSRRMIKLPGFIDVHVHTRDPGANHKEDFASCTAAALAGGITMILAMPNTNPAVVDHQTFALAKERAIAGARCDYALFVGASADNYIITPEIAPLAAGLKMYLNETFTTLRLIDLTVWIKHFQSWPKKYPLCVHAEGQTTAAILLLANLHNRPIHICHVARKEEIQIIAAAKEKGLAVTCEVCPHHLFLCKDDLKRIGEKKGQVRPSLVSKEDQQALWDNLDAIDCFATDHAPHTVQEKTSENAPPGFPGLETILPLLLNAVHEGKLTMEALVDKFYRNPKKIFNIPDQPNTYVEVDLDDEWIIPDAMPFSKAQWTPFAGMKIRGSVHRVVLRGEVAYVEGQVLVNPGFGQDIREIQTKMKHPSIVYAPTIDVNVSRPGSGLDNLLSPNMQDRSGELEEEQLERYNQLLQPVSHKSNVHFASDVDHPKLFGVQRTISPLSFSSSIRHKSDSNLNLHVQSAASSHVSCNLTGHHILSADIFNKDELKEVFHLAETFRNAIRKERMLDHILRVKLLLS
;
A
#
# COMPACT_ATOMS: atom_id res chain seq x y z
N MET A 1 16.45 -26.68 19.44
CA MET A 1 16.50 -26.47 17.98
C MET A 1 17.93 -26.21 17.57
N SER A 2 18.55 -27.10 16.82
CA SER A 2 19.89 -26.92 16.28
C SER A 2 19.78 -26.44 14.84
N ALA A 3 20.32 -25.28 14.54
CA ALA A 3 20.38 -24.76 13.19
C ALA A 3 21.68 -25.26 12.53
N ILE A 4 21.58 -25.70 11.27
CA ILE A 4 22.70 -26.21 10.50
C ILE A 4 22.91 -25.32 9.29
N GLU A 5 24.06 -24.70 9.24
CA GLU A 5 24.52 -23.91 8.10
C GLU A 5 25.62 -24.70 7.36
N THR A 6 25.43 -24.96 6.06
CA THR A 6 26.47 -25.57 5.22
C THR A 6 27.17 -24.50 4.42
N ASP A 7 28.38 -24.14 4.79
CA ASP A 7 29.20 -23.25 4.00
C ASP A 7 30.36 -24.01 3.34
N HIS A 8 30.64 -23.66 2.09
CA HIS A 8 31.72 -24.21 1.30
C HIS A 8 32.98 -23.41 1.64
N CYS A 9 33.70 -23.84 2.57
CA CYS A 9 35.12 -23.63 2.84
C CYS A 9 35.39 -23.52 4.35
N THR A 10 36.31 -24.24 4.80
CA THR A 10 36.92 -24.34 6.14
C THR A 10 37.14 -23.02 6.90
N ARG A 11 36.09 -22.24 7.12
CA ARG A 11 36.09 -21.10 8.06
C ARG A 11 34.76 -21.03 8.81
N THR A 12 34.77 -21.51 10.04
CA THR A 12 33.72 -21.31 11.02
C THR A 12 33.48 -19.82 11.24
N ARG A 13 32.38 -19.28 10.67
CA ARG A 13 31.88 -17.96 11.08
C ARG A 13 30.95 -18.15 12.29
N LYS A 14 31.36 -17.59 13.42
CA LYS A 14 30.50 -17.46 14.59
C LYS A 14 29.32 -16.54 14.24
N VAL A 15 28.11 -17.06 14.26
CA VAL A 15 26.89 -16.25 14.22
C VAL A 15 26.64 -15.76 15.63
N SER A 16 26.75 -14.45 15.84
CA SER A 16 26.34 -13.82 17.10
C SER A 16 24.82 -13.69 17.12
N VAL A 17 24.16 -14.45 17.98
CA VAL A 17 22.73 -14.25 18.32
C VAL A 17 22.68 -13.17 19.39
N LEU A 18 22.01 -12.06 19.07
CA LEU A 18 21.74 -10.98 20.01
C LEU A 18 20.75 -11.44 21.09
N ASP A 19 21.19 -11.32 22.33
CA ASP A 19 20.46 -11.25 23.60
C ASP A 19 19.22 -12.13 23.81
N THR A 20 19.48 -13.42 24.08
CA THR A 20 18.66 -14.25 24.99
C THR A 20 19.57 -15.12 25.84
N PRO A 21 19.21 -15.41 27.13
CA PRO A 21 20.11 -16.08 28.03
C PRO A 21 20.43 -17.51 27.57
N GLN A 22 21.69 -17.70 27.29
CA GLN A 22 22.47 -18.93 27.27
C GLN A 22 21.73 -20.24 26.94
N ARG A 23 21.56 -20.52 25.64
CA ARG A 23 21.74 -21.88 25.13
C ARG A 23 22.86 -21.83 24.08
N SER A 24 24.00 -22.41 24.39
CA SER A 24 25.10 -22.58 23.44
C SER A 24 24.62 -23.40 22.26
N ILE A 25 24.73 -22.84 21.04
CA ILE A 25 24.54 -23.61 19.81
C ILE A 25 25.81 -24.41 19.62
N GLU A 26 25.75 -25.72 19.83
CA GLU A 26 26.87 -26.62 19.54
C GLU A 26 26.82 -27.00 18.07
N PRO A 27 27.86 -26.68 17.28
CA PRO A 27 27.94 -27.12 15.90
C PRO A 27 28.14 -28.63 15.84
N VAL A 28 27.25 -29.33 15.11
CA VAL A 28 27.39 -30.75 14.83
C VAL A 28 28.13 -30.91 13.52
N GLN A 29 29.22 -31.68 13.54
CA GLN A 29 29.98 -32.02 12.32
C GLN A 29 29.46 -33.35 11.73
N TRP A 30 29.32 -33.41 10.41
CA TRP A 30 28.92 -34.59 9.65
C TRP A 30 29.68 -34.70 8.33
N THR A 31 29.63 -35.88 7.71
CA THR A 31 30.23 -36.18 6.42
C THR A 31 29.20 -36.65 5.40
N PHE A 32 29.50 -36.53 4.13
CA PHE A 32 28.77 -37.14 2.99
C PHE A 32 29.44 -38.38 2.43
N GLU A 33 30.64 -38.72 2.88
CA GLU A 33 31.41 -39.86 2.43
C GLU A 33 31.37 -40.98 3.44
N ASN A 34 31.27 -42.22 2.95
CA ASN A 34 31.57 -43.37 3.80
C ASN A 34 33.08 -43.41 3.96
N ILE A 35 33.55 -42.97 5.13
CA ILE A 35 34.98 -43.15 5.46
C ILE A 35 35.20 -44.67 5.54
N GLY A 36 35.94 -45.19 4.57
CA GLY A 36 36.37 -46.59 4.61
C GLY A 36 37.07 -46.86 5.92
N VAL A 37 36.61 -47.86 6.64
CA VAL A 37 37.22 -48.31 7.90
C VAL A 37 38.59 -48.85 7.58
N ASN A 38 39.60 -48.01 7.75
CA ASN A 38 40.96 -48.49 7.91
C ASN A 38 41.03 -49.01 9.35
N GLU A 39 41.28 -50.27 9.54
CA GLU A 39 41.24 -51.02 10.79
C GLU A 39 42.18 -50.48 11.92
N ASP A 40 42.99 -49.47 11.66
CA ASP A 40 44.00 -48.93 12.57
C ASP A 40 43.77 -47.47 13.08
N SER A 41 42.63 -46.84 12.80
CA SER A 41 42.34 -45.52 13.31
C SER A 41 41.19 -45.58 14.31
N SER A 42 41.40 -44.97 15.48
CA SER A 42 40.33 -44.74 16.49
C SER A 42 39.08 -44.14 15.83
N PRO A 43 37.84 -44.58 16.18
CA PRO A 43 36.64 -44.17 15.48
C PRO A 43 36.44 -42.66 15.66
N SER A 44 36.74 -41.88 14.64
CA SER A 44 36.32 -40.50 14.57
C SER A 44 34.78 -40.50 14.53
N GLU A 45 34.14 -39.85 15.49
CA GLU A 45 32.69 -39.80 15.68
C GLU A 45 31.94 -38.99 14.58
N LEU A 46 32.49 -38.91 13.40
CA LEU A 46 31.85 -38.19 12.27
C LEU A 46 30.74 -39.07 11.68
N ARG A 47 29.52 -38.83 12.10
CA ARG A 47 28.33 -39.50 11.58
C ARG A 47 27.95 -38.94 10.20
N HIS A 48 27.39 -39.81 9.36
CA HIS A 48 26.88 -39.41 8.04
C HIS A 48 25.62 -38.55 8.19
N LEU A 49 25.45 -37.49 7.38
CA LEU A 49 24.24 -36.62 7.45
C LEU A 49 22.96 -37.42 7.30
N ALA A 50 22.95 -38.49 6.47
CA ALA A 50 21.81 -39.37 6.33
C ALA A 50 21.38 -40.02 7.65
N ASP A 51 22.31 -40.33 8.57
CA ASP A 51 21.99 -40.94 9.87
C ASP A 51 21.23 -39.96 10.78
N PHE A 52 21.60 -38.70 10.75
CA PHE A 52 20.89 -37.67 11.51
C PHE A 52 19.47 -37.45 10.98
N LEU A 53 19.30 -37.37 9.66
CA LEU A 53 18.01 -37.16 9.03
C LEU A 53 17.10 -38.38 9.12
N SER A 54 17.62 -39.60 8.94
CA SER A 54 16.86 -40.84 9.05
C SER A 54 16.35 -41.08 10.46
N LYS A 55 17.14 -40.73 11.48
CA LYS A 55 16.77 -40.80 12.90
C LYS A 55 15.93 -39.61 13.37
N LYS A 56 15.53 -38.70 12.48
CA LYS A 56 14.77 -37.49 12.77
C LYS A 56 15.36 -36.68 13.93
N GLN A 57 16.68 -36.54 13.94
CA GLN A 57 17.38 -35.71 14.94
C GLN A 57 17.29 -34.23 14.64
N PHE A 58 16.83 -33.88 13.45
CA PHE A 58 16.55 -32.52 13.01
C PHE A 58 15.07 -32.38 12.63
N ASP A 59 14.42 -31.34 13.17
CA ASP A 59 13.03 -31.03 12.87
C ASP A 59 12.87 -30.18 11.62
N LEU A 60 13.94 -29.52 11.17
CA LEU A 60 13.94 -28.59 10.06
C LEU A 60 15.34 -28.46 9.44
N VAL A 61 15.40 -28.41 8.11
CA VAL A 61 16.58 -28.07 7.34
C VAL A 61 16.38 -26.73 6.65
N ILE A 62 17.29 -25.78 6.87
CA ILE A 62 17.35 -24.53 6.09
C ILE A 62 18.61 -24.61 5.25
N ASN A 63 18.46 -24.74 3.93
CA ASN A 63 19.57 -24.81 2.99
C ASN A 63 19.36 -23.81 1.84
N LEU A 64 19.97 -22.62 1.97
CA LEU A 64 19.81 -21.50 1.07
C LEU A 64 20.82 -21.60 -0.08
N PRO A 65 20.38 -21.80 -1.35
CA PRO A 65 21.28 -21.84 -2.49
C PRO A 65 21.88 -20.46 -2.73
N MET A 66 23.21 -20.34 -2.63
CA MET A 66 23.91 -19.11 -2.98
C MET A 66 24.04 -18.98 -4.50
N ARG A 67 23.57 -17.87 -5.07
CA ARG A 67 23.88 -17.50 -6.44
C ARG A 67 25.28 -16.90 -6.49
N ASN A 68 26.29 -17.73 -6.79
CA ASN A 68 27.60 -17.18 -7.15
C ASN A 68 27.51 -16.53 -8.52
N GLY A 69 27.83 -15.23 -8.61
CA GLY A 69 27.78 -14.46 -9.84
C GLY A 69 28.55 -15.14 -10.99
N GLY A 70 27.86 -15.37 -12.08
CA GLY A 70 28.39 -15.44 -13.44
C GLY A 70 29.25 -16.62 -13.87
N ALA A 71 29.75 -17.49 -13.01
CA ALA A 71 30.55 -18.63 -13.43
C ALA A 71 29.65 -19.84 -13.75
N ARG A 72 29.52 -20.19 -15.02
CA ARG A 72 29.00 -21.49 -15.46
C ARG A 72 29.89 -22.59 -14.88
N ARG A 73 29.51 -23.16 -13.75
CA ARG A 73 30.10 -24.43 -13.32
C ARG A 73 29.49 -25.57 -14.11
N VAL A 74 30.18 -25.97 -15.13
CA VAL A 74 30.01 -27.31 -15.70
C VAL A 74 30.73 -28.25 -14.72
N SER A 75 30.07 -28.76 -13.70
CA SER A 75 30.57 -29.83 -12.87
C SER A 75 29.51 -30.92 -12.79
N ASN A 76 29.87 -32.09 -13.25
CA ASN A 76 29.09 -33.34 -13.18
C ASN A 76 28.92 -33.86 -11.74
N PHE A 77 29.39 -33.15 -10.73
CA PHE A 77 29.31 -33.57 -9.34
C PHE A 77 28.16 -32.82 -8.62
N MET A 78 27.28 -33.59 -7.99
CA MET A 78 26.23 -33.06 -7.11
C MET A 78 26.89 -32.32 -5.96
N THR A 79 26.55 -31.02 -5.78
CA THR A 79 27.06 -30.21 -4.67
C THR A 79 26.52 -30.72 -3.32
N HIS A 80 27.26 -30.49 -2.23
CA HIS A 80 26.83 -30.82 -0.88
C HIS A 80 25.46 -30.21 -0.58
N GLY A 81 25.20 -28.97 -0.96
CA GLY A 81 23.89 -28.34 -0.80
C GLY A 81 22.76 -29.08 -1.53
N TYR A 82 23.00 -29.61 -2.71
CA TYR A 82 22.01 -30.43 -3.42
C TYR A 82 21.77 -31.76 -2.66
N ARG A 83 22.84 -32.45 -2.23
CA ARG A 83 22.72 -33.69 -1.45
C ARG A 83 21.95 -33.48 -0.16
N THR A 84 22.22 -32.39 0.57
CA THR A 84 21.48 -32.02 1.80
C THR A 84 20.00 -31.86 1.53
N ARG A 85 19.63 -31.08 0.49
CA ARG A 85 18.22 -30.88 0.13
C ARG A 85 17.54 -32.17 -0.26
N ARG A 86 18.22 -33.01 -1.06
CA ARG A 86 17.69 -34.32 -1.49
C ARG A 86 17.45 -35.24 -0.30
N LEU A 87 18.42 -35.37 0.60
CA LEU A 87 18.29 -36.18 1.81
C LEU A 87 17.16 -35.68 2.73
N ALA A 88 17.01 -34.34 2.88
CA ALA A 88 15.91 -33.79 3.68
C ALA A 88 14.54 -34.22 3.12
N VAL A 89 14.37 -34.19 1.79
CA VAL A 89 13.14 -34.65 1.11
C VAL A 89 12.97 -36.17 1.28
N ASP A 90 14.00 -36.95 1.02
CA ASP A 90 13.96 -38.42 1.06
C ASP A 90 13.60 -38.95 2.48
N TYR A 91 14.06 -38.26 3.52
CA TYR A 91 13.73 -38.58 4.92
C TYR A 91 12.53 -37.79 5.48
N SER A 92 11.80 -37.07 4.65
CA SER A 92 10.61 -36.29 5.04
C SER A 92 10.88 -35.30 6.19
N VAL A 93 12.05 -34.65 6.15
CA VAL A 93 12.38 -33.54 7.06
C VAL A 93 11.99 -32.23 6.40
N PRO A 94 11.21 -31.35 7.04
CA PRO A 94 10.85 -30.04 6.50
C PRO A 94 12.05 -29.27 5.99
N LEU A 95 11.93 -28.68 4.79
CA LEU A 95 13.05 -28.03 4.09
C LEU A 95 12.67 -26.61 3.63
N VAL A 96 13.49 -25.62 3.97
CA VAL A 96 13.39 -24.25 3.49
C VAL A 96 14.58 -23.92 2.61
N THR A 97 14.32 -23.48 1.36
CA THR A 97 15.35 -23.17 0.36
C THR A 97 15.32 -21.72 -0.13
N ASP A 98 14.31 -20.96 0.26
CA ASP A 98 14.17 -19.56 -0.12
C ASP A 98 14.54 -18.63 1.05
N VAL A 99 15.31 -17.56 0.73
CA VAL A 99 15.81 -16.62 1.74
C VAL A 99 14.69 -15.83 2.43
N LYS A 100 13.64 -15.46 1.68
CA LYS A 100 12.50 -14.72 2.24
C LYS A 100 11.71 -15.61 3.16
N CYS A 101 11.43 -16.85 2.75
CA CYS A 101 10.77 -17.84 3.59
C CYS A 101 11.57 -18.14 4.86
N ALA A 102 12.89 -18.25 4.76
CA ALA A 102 13.75 -18.47 5.93
C ALA A 102 13.68 -17.30 6.91
N LYS A 103 13.74 -16.05 6.42
CA LYS A 103 13.61 -14.86 7.27
C LYS A 103 12.25 -14.81 7.97
N LEU A 104 11.17 -15.03 7.23
CA LEU A 104 9.82 -15.05 7.79
C LEU A 104 9.64 -16.15 8.84
N LEU A 105 10.19 -17.34 8.59
CA LEU A 105 10.14 -18.44 9.53
C LEU A 105 10.88 -18.12 10.83
N VAL A 106 12.10 -17.56 10.72
CA VAL A 106 12.89 -17.17 11.89
C VAL A 106 12.16 -16.08 12.69
N GLU A 107 11.57 -15.11 12.02
CA GLU A 107 10.80 -14.05 12.68
C GLU A 107 9.53 -14.60 13.35
N ALA A 108 8.80 -15.46 12.67
CA ALA A 108 7.65 -16.16 13.26
C ALA A 108 8.04 -16.96 14.52
N MET A 109 9.17 -17.65 14.48
CA MET A 109 9.68 -18.39 15.66
C MET A 109 10.06 -17.45 16.80
N ARG A 110 10.65 -16.29 16.48
CA ARG A 110 10.97 -15.26 17.47
C ARG A 110 9.71 -14.73 18.17
N ILE A 111 8.66 -14.42 17.38
CA ILE A 111 7.37 -13.94 17.89
C ILE A 111 6.67 -15.00 18.75
N LEU A 112 6.70 -16.25 18.33
CA LEU A 112 6.10 -17.35 19.09
C LEU A 112 6.78 -17.57 20.45
N GLY A 113 8.06 -17.17 20.61
CA GLY A 113 8.76 -17.22 21.89
C GLY A 113 8.75 -18.60 22.54
N GLY A 114 8.79 -19.69 21.74
CA GLY A 114 8.73 -21.07 22.23
C GLY A 114 7.31 -21.64 22.43
N ARG A 115 6.25 -20.84 22.18
CA ARG A 115 4.87 -21.34 22.15
C ARG A 115 4.64 -22.20 20.92
N ALA A 116 3.90 -23.30 21.05
CA ALA A 116 3.53 -24.13 19.92
C ALA A 116 2.64 -23.32 18.95
N PRO A 117 2.96 -23.30 17.63
CA PRO A 117 2.09 -22.66 16.65
C PRO A 117 0.74 -23.40 16.60
N ARG A 118 -0.35 -22.67 16.44
CA ARG A 118 -1.62 -23.29 16.09
C ARG A 118 -1.50 -23.84 14.68
N MET A 119 -1.49 -25.15 14.55
CA MET A 119 -1.52 -25.81 13.25
C MET A 119 -2.87 -25.53 12.59
N LYS A 120 -2.84 -24.82 11.46
CA LYS A 120 -3.99 -24.69 10.55
C LYS A 120 -3.65 -25.49 9.30
N THR A 121 -4.58 -26.31 8.84
CA THR A 121 -4.40 -26.96 7.53
C THR A 121 -4.56 -25.92 6.42
N HIS A 122 -4.01 -26.19 5.24
CA HIS A 122 -4.23 -25.35 4.07
C HIS A 122 -5.72 -25.17 3.76
N THR A 123 -6.52 -26.23 4.00
CA THR A 123 -7.98 -26.19 3.89
C THR A 123 -8.62 -25.25 4.93
N ASP A 124 -8.13 -25.23 6.17
CA ASP A 124 -8.61 -24.30 7.19
C ASP A 124 -8.27 -22.84 6.86
N CYS A 125 -7.17 -22.62 6.14
CA CYS A 125 -6.80 -21.30 5.66
C CYS A 125 -7.60 -20.88 4.41
N MET A 126 -8.03 -21.83 3.58
CA MET A 126 -8.71 -21.57 2.30
C MET A 126 -10.25 -21.63 2.39
N SER A 127 -10.82 -22.27 3.41
CA SER A 127 -12.20 -22.74 3.32
C SER A 127 -13.28 -21.74 3.75
N SER A 128 -12.97 -20.57 4.33
CA SER A 128 -14.03 -19.69 4.80
C SER A 128 -13.78 -18.16 4.76
N ARG A 129 -12.58 -17.69 4.47
CA ARG A 129 -12.30 -16.25 4.55
C ARG A 129 -12.40 -15.59 3.18
N ARG A 130 -13.26 -14.58 3.05
CA ARG A 130 -13.33 -13.74 1.84
C ARG A 130 -12.20 -12.73 1.85
N MET A 131 -10.98 -13.24 1.59
CA MET A 131 -9.82 -12.39 1.44
C MET A 131 -9.88 -11.66 0.10
N ILE A 132 -9.82 -10.35 0.14
CA ILE A 132 -9.70 -9.51 -1.07
C ILE A 132 -8.45 -8.65 -0.99
N LYS A 133 -7.94 -8.32 -2.19
CA LYS A 133 -6.80 -7.44 -2.36
C LYS A 133 -7.28 -6.06 -2.80
N LEU A 134 -6.94 -5.04 -2.04
CA LEU A 134 -7.26 -3.64 -2.28
C LEU A 134 -5.97 -2.83 -2.49
N PRO A 135 -6.00 -1.64 -3.09
CA PRO A 135 -4.85 -0.76 -3.12
C PRO A 135 -4.43 -0.37 -1.70
N GLY A 136 -3.16 0.00 -1.51
CA GLY A 136 -2.74 0.63 -0.26
C GLY A 136 -3.39 1.99 -0.11
N PHE A 137 -4.09 2.22 1.02
CA PHE A 137 -4.89 3.42 1.21
C PHE A 137 -4.06 4.64 1.60
N ILE A 138 -4.63 5.83 1.37
CA ILE A 138 -3.99 7.13 1.55
C ILE A 138 -4.82 7.95 2.52
N ASP A 139 -4.23 8.29 3.67
CA ASP A 139 -4.86 9.19 4.62
C ASP A 139 -4.30 10.61 4.46
N VAL A 140 -5.16 11.53 4.07
CA VAL A 140 -4.77 12.90 3.73
C VAL A 140 -4.78 13.85 4.93
N HIS A 141 -5.12 13.37 6.14
CA HIS A 141 -5.26 14.21 7.34
C HIS A 141 -4.81 13.48 8.61
N VAL A 142 -3.53 13.64 8.97
CA VAL A 142 -2.92 12.93 10.10
C VAL A 142 -2.06 13.86 10.95
N HIS A 143 -2.28 13.88 12.27
CA HIS A 143 -1.46 14.61 13.23
C HIS A 143 -0.45 13.67 13.90
N THR A 144 0.77 13.68 13.44
CA THR A 144 1.86 12.83 13.96
C THR A 144 2.38 13.26 15.34
N ARG A 145 2.05 14.47 15.79
CA ARG A 145 2.51 15.07 17.06
C ARG A 145 4.03 15.25 17.16
N ASP A 146 4.78 14.90 16.16
CA ASP A 146 6.24 14.99 16.09
C ASP A 146 6.64 16.01 15.01
N PRO A 147 7.44 17.02 15.35
CA PRO A 147 8.13 17.27 16.62
C PRO A 147 7.25 17.84 17.73
N GLY A 148 7.73 17.70 18.99
CA GLY A 148 7.33 18.49 20.13
C GLY A 148 6.27 17.91 21.05
N ALA A 149 5.52 16.86 20.64
CA ALA A 149 4.55 16.18 21.50
C ALA A 149 4.66 14.66 21.38
N ASN A 150 5.86 14.14 21.32
CA ASN A 150 6.20 12.72 21.07
C ASN A 150 5.66 11.75 22.13
N HIS A 151 5.26 12.27 23.30
CA HIS A 151 4.57 11.48 24.32
C HIS A 151 3.13 11.10 23.90
N LYS A 152 2.50 11.89 23.02
CA LYS A 152 1.15 11.62 22.47
C LYS A 152 1.20 10.71 21.26
N GLU A 153 2.17 10.94 20.37
CA GLU A 153 2.41 10.20 19.16
C GLU A 153 3.76 10.62 18.55
N ASP A 154 4.37 9.78 17.71
CA ASP A 154 5.51 10.11 16.87
C ASP A 154 5.35 9.46 15.48
N PHE A 155 6.24 9.75 14.54
CA PHE A 155 6.17 9.14 13.21
C PHE A 155 6.25 7.62 13.26
N ALA A 156 6.99 7.02 14.21
CA ALA A 156 7.16 5.59 14.26
C ALA A 156 5.89 4.85 14.73
N SER A 157 5.22 5.35 15.77
CA SER A 157 3.96 4.79 16.26
C SER A 157 2.78 5.13 15.36
N CYS A 158 2.69 6.39 14.90
CA CYS A 158 1.67 6.85 13.98
C CYS A 158 1.64 6.01 12.68
N THR A 159 2.80 5.81 12.06
CA THR A 159 2.88 5.03 10.81
C THR A 159 2.77 3.52 11.03
N ALA A 160 3.07 3.01 12.23
CA ALA A 160 2.71 1.64 12.61
C ALA A 160 1.18 1.48 12.70
N ALA A 161 0.49 2.44 13.34
CA ALA A 161 -0.97 2.48 13.39
C ALA A 161 -1.60 2.61 11.99
N ALA A 162 -1.00 3.43 11.12
CA ALA A 162 -1.42 3.56 9.71
C ALA A 162 -1.35 2.21 8.97
N LEU A 163 -0.21 1.51 9.05
CA LEU A 163 -0.04 0.20 8.42
C LEU A 163 -1.04 -0.82 8.97
N ALA A 164 -1.29 -0.84 10.29
CA ALA A 164 -2.28 -1.72 10.89
C ALA A 164 -3.72 -1.43 10.42
N GLY A 165 -4.01 -0.17 10.09
CA GLY A 165 -5.27 0.28 9.49
C GLY A 165 -5.33 0.17 7.97
N GLY A 166 -4.35 -0.46 7.30
CA GLY A 166 -4.34 -0.61 5.85
C GLY A 166 -3.89 0.63 5.07
N ILE A 167 -3.34 1.63 5.75
CA ILE A 167 -2.89 2.90 5.19
C ILE A 167 -1.40 2.79 4.89
N THR A 168 -1.02 2.99 3.63
CA THR A 168 0.36 2.90 3.15
C THR A 168 1.01 4.26 2.92
N MET A 169 0.23 5.32 3.07
CA MET A 169 0.67 6.70 2.90
C MET A 169 -0.13 7.66 3.78
N ILE A 170 0.56 8.55 4.46
CA ILE A 170 -0.04 9.60 5.27
C ILE A 170 0.38 11.00 4.81
N LEU A 171 -0.52 11.97 4.92
CA LEU A 171 -0.19 13.39 4.78
C LEU A 171 -0.23 14.06 6.16
N ALA A 172 0.96 14.44 6.66
CA ALA A 172 1.14 14.90 8.03
C ALA A 172 0.86 16.40 8.19
N MET A 173 -0.02 16.74 9.14
CA MET A 173 -0.46 18.11 9.44
C MET A 173 0.60 18.96 10.13
N PRO A 174 0.62 20.29 9.89
CA PRO A 174 1.72 21.18 10.28
C PRO A 174 1.65 21.73 11.70
N ASN A 175 0.59 21.44 12.49
CA ASN A 175 0.38 21.99 13.83
C ASN A 175 1.17 21.23 14.91
N THR A 176 2.44 21.07 14.69
CA THR A 176 3.45 20.51 15.62
C THR A 176 4.03 21.58 16.54
N ASN A 177 5.05 21.26 17.31
CA ASN A 177 5.76 22.22 18.15
C ASN A 177 7.30 22.04 17.99
N PRO A 178 7.98 22.92 17.21
CA PRO A 178 7.42 24.09 16.52
C PRO A 178 6.46 23.70 15.39
N ALA A 179 5.56 24.62 15.04
CA ALA A 179 4.68 24.45 13.90
C ALA A 179 5.47 24.54 12.59
N VAL A 180 5.03 23.81 11.56
CA VAL A 180 5.73 23.77 10.25
C VAL A 180 5.28 24.95 9.40
N VAL A 181 6.00 26.07 9.46
CA VAL A 181 5.60 27.35 8.84
C VAL A 181 6.66 27.99 7.93
N ASP A 182 7.86 27.47 7.93
CA ASP A 182 9.01 27.96 7.17
C ASP A 182 9.96 26.81 6.77
N HIS A 183 11.04 27.14 6.06
CA HIS A 183 12.03 26.16 5.61
C HIS A 183 12.70 25.40 6.76
N GLN A 184 13.00 26.07 7.88
CA GLN A 184 13.70 25.47 9.02
C GLN A 184 12.79 24.45 9.72
N THR A 185 11.57 24.83 10.04
CA THR A 185 10.60 23.95 10.70
C THR A 185 10.14 22.83 9.78
N PHE A 186 10.05 23.08 8.46
CA PHE A 186 9.79 22.05 7.47
C PHE A 186 10.93 21.02 7.41
N ALA A 187 12.20 21.47 7.40
CA ALA A 187 13.35 20.60 7.42
C ALA A 187 13.41 19.74 8.69
N LEU A 188 13.09 20.32 9.86
CA LEU A 188 13.01 19.59 11.13
C LEU A 188 11.95 18.50 11.11
N ALA A 189 10.73 18.81 10.64
CA ALA A 189 9.66 17.82 10.52
C ALA A 189 10.04 16.69 9.55
N LYS A 190 10.71 17.04 8.45
CA LYS A 190 11.23 16.08 7.46
C LYS A 190 12.29 15.15 8.07
N GLU A 191 13.22 15.68 8.85
CA GLU A 191 14.22 14.87 9.57
C GLU A 191 13.54 13.84 10.47
N ARG A 192 12.50 14.25 11.24
CA ARG A 192 11.74 13.35 12.10
C ARG A 192 11.00 12.26 11.30
N ALA A 193 10.40 12.65 10.17
CA ALA A 193 9.72 11.70 9.29
C ALA A 193 10.69 10.69 8.67
N ILE A 194 11.86 11.12 8.18
CA ILE A 194 12.92 10.23 7.66
C ILE A 194 13.36 9.22 8.71
N ALA A 195 13.55 9.65 9.95
CA ALA A 195 14.00 8.78 11.03
C ALA A 195 12.92 7.80 11.50
N GLY A 196 11.64 8.22 11.50
CA GLY A 196 10.55 7.49 12.16
C GLY A 196 9.57 6.79 11.26
N ALA A 197 9.28 7.30 10.07
CA ALA A 197 8.19 6.82 9.26
C ALA A 197 8.37 5.36 8.78
N ARG A 198 7.32 4.54 8.93
CA ARG A 198 7.24 3.14 8.48
C ARG A 198 6.45 2.99 7.18
N CYS A 199 5.51 3.91 6.91
CA CYS A 199 4.83 4.03 5.62
C CYS A 199 5.25 5.32 4.92
N ASP A 200 4.89 5.47 3.63
CA ASP A 200 5.24 6.65 2.86
C ASP A 200 4.48 7.88 3.38
N TYR A 201 5.03 9.07 3.13
CA TYR A 201 4.48 10.29 3.68
C TYR A 201 4.72 11.52 2.80
N ALA A 202 3.94 12.57 3.07
CA ALA A 202 4.27 13.95 2.72
C ALA A 202 3.87 14.88 3.86
N LEU A 203 4.47 16.07 3.91
CA LEU A 203 4.29 17.05 4.98
C LEU A 203 3.50 18.26 4.48
N PHE A 204 2.53 18.73 5.24
CA PHE A 204 1.91 20.02 5.01
C PHE A 204 2.79 21.17 5.55
N VAL A 205 2.67 22.33 4.92
CA VAL A 205 3.09 23.60 5.51
C VAL A 205 1.87 24.35 6.04
N GLY A 206 1.98 24.96 7.21
CA GLY A 206 0.91 25.72 7.86
C GLY A 206 0.94 27.19 7.48
N ALA A 207 -0.22 27.76 7.22
CA ALA A 207 -0.38 29.20 7.06
C ALA A 207 -0.32 29.90 8.42
N SER A 208 0.49 30.96 8.54
CA SER A 208 0.54 31.89 9.69
C SER A 208 0.17 33.31 9.27
N ALA A 209 0.14 34.23 10.21
CA ALA A 209 -0.27 35.62 9.94
C ALA A 209 0.65 36.33 8.91
N ASP A 210 1.89 35.89 8.78
CA ASP A 210 2.96 36.62 8.07
C ASP A 210 3.73 35.79 7.04
N ASN A 211 3.59 34.44 7.02
CA ASN A 211 4.39 33.57 6.17
C ASN A 211 3.88 33.39 4.72
N TYR A 212 2.88 34.12 4.29
CA TYR A 212 2.33 34.06 2.94
C TYR A 212 3.36 34.38 1.83
N ILE A 213 4.50 34.99 2.16
CA ILE A 213 5.60 35.25 1.24
C ILE A 213 6.50 34.02 1.11
N ILE A 214 6.74 33.29 2.20
CA ILE A 214 7.68 32.18 2.28
C ILE A 214 7.06 30.86 1.80
N THR A 215 5.80 30.62 2.17
CA THR A 215 5.12 29.34 1.89
C THR A 215 5.13 28.93 0.41
N PRO A 216 5.04 29.85 -0.59
CA PRO A 216 5.12 29.47 -2.00
C PRO A 216 6.43 28.79 -2.42
N GLU A 217 7.53 29.09 -1.75
CA GLU A 217 8.84 28.48 -2.00
C GLU A 217 8.88 27.01 -1.54
N ILE A 218 8.12 26.68 -0.48
CA ILE A 218 8.02 25.34 0.08
C ILE A 218 7.00 24.47 -0.69
N ALA A 219 6.09 25.10 -1.45
CA ALA A 219 5.00 24.40 -2.13
C ALA A 219 5.42 23.18 -2.98
N PRO A 220 6.56 23.14 -3.69
CA PRO A 220 6.99 21.96 -4.43
C PRO A 220 7.34 20.76 -3.55
N LEU A 221 7.70 21.02 -2.29
CA LEU A 221 8.12 20.01 -1.32
C LEU A 221 6.98 19.55 -0.42
N ALA A 222 5.92 20.38 -0.29
CA ALA A 222 4.81 20.15 0.62
C ALA A 222 3.68 19.31 0.00
N ALA A 223 2.93 18.61 0.83
CA ALA A 223 1.65 18.00 0.48
C ALA A 223 0.63 19.06 0.04
N GLY A 224 0.64 20.20 0.71
CA GLY A 224 -0.23 21.34 0.48
C GLY A 224 -0.05 22.41 1.54
N LEU A 225 -0.80 23.51 1.45
CA LEU A 225 -0.92 24.54 2.48
C LEU A 225 -2.13 24.23 3.36
N LYS A 226 -1.96 24.22 4.69
CA LYS A 226 -3.07 24.08 5.65
C LYS A 226 -3.37 25.39 6.32
N MET A 227 -4.62 25.82 6.27
CA MET A 227 -5.16 27.00 6.96
C MET A 227 -6.15 26.57 8.06
N TYR A 228 -6.05 27.18 9.25
CA TYR A 228 -6.97 26.96 10.37
C TYR A 228 -7.78 28.23 10.59
N LEU A 229 -9.07 28.20 10.28
CA LEU A 229 -9.93 29.37 10.27
C LEU A 229 -10.86 29.44 11.49
N ASN A 230 -11.08 28.31 12.16
CA ASN A 230 -11.84 28.21 13.40
C ASN A 230 -10.96 27.77 14.57
N GLU A 231 -11.50 27.77 15.76
CA GLU A 231 -10.80 27.35 16.96
C GLU A 231 -10.59 25.84 17.02
N THR A 232 -9.34 25.43 17.16
CA THR A 232 -8.94 24.05 17.32
C THR A 232 -7.60 23.96 18.07
N PHE A 233 -7.07 22.76 18.25
CA PHE A 233 -5.78 22.55 18.94
C PHE A 233 -4.59 22.98 18.08
N THR A 234 -4.39 24.30 17.96
CA THR A 234 -3.29 24.86 17.14
C THR A 234 -2.97 26.30 17.55
N THR A 235 -1.73 26.73 17.30
CA THR A 235 -1.29 28.12 17.36
C THR A 235 -1.44 28.86 16.02
N LEU A 236 -1.83 28.14 14.95
CA LEU A 236 -1.87 28.63 13.56
C LEU A 236 -3.24 29.20 13.16
N ARG A 237 -4.11 29.53 14.11
CA ARG A 237 -5.43 30.09 13.79
C ARG A 237 -5.32 31.44 13.11
N LEU A 238 -5.98 31.57 11.96
CA LEU A 238 -6.07 32.80 11.16
C LEU A 238 -7.45 33.44 11.35
N ILE A 239 -7.50 34.59 12.01
CA ILE A 239 -8.76 35.31 12.29
C ILE A 239 -9.02 36.37 11.20
N ASP A 240 -7.97 37.01 10.69
CA ASP A 240 -8.10 38.13 9.75
C ASP A 240 -8.33 37.64 8.32
N LEU A 241 -9.43 38.06 7.72
CA LEU A 241 -9.79 37.79 6.32
C LEU A 241 -8.73 38.32 5.34
N THR A 242 -8.06 39.42 5.66
CA THR A 242 -6.99 39.98 4.83
C THR A 242 -5.82 39.02 4.70
N VAL A 243 -5.49 38.30 5.77
CA VAL A 243 -4.45 37.26 5.77
C VAL A 243 -4.89 36.06 4.95
N TRP A 244 -6.16 35.64 5.00
CA TRP A 244 -6.68 34.58 4.13
C TRP A 244 -6.49 34.93 2.66
N ILE A 245 -6.85 36.16 2.27
CA ILE A 245 -6.71 36.66 0.90
C ILE A 245 -5.23 36.62 0.45
N LYS A 246 -4.28 37.04 1.31
CA LYS A 246 -2.85 36.99 1.01
C LYS A 246 -2.39 35.58 0.71
N HIS A 247 -2.77 34.58 1.52
CA HIS A 247 -2.46 33.17 1.27
C HIS A 247 -3.13 32.65 -0.02
N PHE A 248 -4.38 33.05 -0.29
CA PHE A 248 -5.05 32.70 -1.55
C PHE A 248 -4.37 33.25 -2.78
N GLN A 249 -3.79 34.42 -2.68
CA GLN A 249 -3.06 35.06 -3.78
C GLN A 249 -1.64 34.52 -3.98
N SER A 250 -0.93 34.25 -2.88
CA SER A 250 0.49 33.86 -2.93
C SER A 250 0.71 32.38 -3.19
N TRP A 251 -0.11 31.48 -2.59
CA TRP A 251 0.08 30.04 -2.75
C TRP A 251 -0.15 29.60 -4.19
N PRO A 252 0.74 28.82 -4.84
CA PRO A 252 0.58 28.44 -6.25
C PRO A 252 -0.64 27.52 -6.46
N LYS A 253 -1.49 27.85 -7.45
CA LYS A 253 -2.79 27.16 -7.69
C LYS A 253 -2.68 25.66 -7.98
N LYS A 254 -1.54 25.21 -8.49
CA LYS A 254 -1.30 23.79 -8.81
C LYS A 254 -1.10 22.89 -7.58
N TYR A 255 -0.92 23.48 -6.39
CA TYR A 255 -0.76 22.74 -5.14
C TYR A 255 -2.00 22.87 -4.27
N PRO A 256 -2.39 21.80 -3.54
CA PRO A 256 -3.58 21.82 -2.68
C PRO A 256 -3.53 22.93 -1.63
N LEU A 257 -4.66 23.56 -1.39
CA LEU A 257 -4.90 24.46 -0.27
C LEU A 257 -6.05 23.88 0.55
N CYS A 258 -5.74 23.44 1.77
CA CYS A 258 -6.66 22.77 2.67
C CYS A 258 -7.07 23.68 3.81
N VAL A 259 -8.34 23.66 4.17
CA VAL A 259 -8.87 24.56 5.18
C VAL A 259 -9.66 23.81 6.26
N HIS A 260 -9.36 24.11 7.53
CA HIS A 260 -10.24 23.83 8.64
C HIS A 260 -11.25 24.98 8.74
N ALA A 261 -12.48 24.73 8.36
CA ALA A 261 -13.56 25.70 8.38
C ALA A 261 -14.86 25.04 8.89
N GLU A 262 -15.57 25.72 9.78
CA GLU A 262 -16.81 25.23 10.38
C GLU A 262 -17.96 26.23 10.18
N GLY A 263 -19.16 25.72 9.89
CA GLY A 263 -20.40 26.49 9.81
C GLY A 263 -20.32 27.65 8.79
N GLN A 264 -20.57 28.86 9.23
CA GLN A 264 -20.55 30.05 8.37
C GLN A 264 -19.17 30.35 7.75
N THR A 265 -18.08 29.90 8.40
CA THR A 265 -16.73 30.05 7.85
C THR A 265 -16.55 29.21 6.58
N THR A 266 -17.21 28.04 6.51
CA THR A 266 -17.23 27.22 5.30
C THR A 266 -17.87 27.97 4.13
N ALA A 267 -18.99 28.64 4.33
CA ALA A 267 -19.61 29.47 3.30
C ALA A 267 -18.74 30.65 2.89
N ALA A 268 -18.09 31.32 3.85
CA ALA A 268 -17.20 32.44 3.57
C ALA A 268 -15.98 32.03 2.74
N ILE A 269 -15.34 30.92 3.07
CA ILE A 269 -14.16 30.46 2.34
C ILE A 269 -14.50 29.95 0.94
N LEU A 270 -15.67 29.35 0.72
CA LEU A 270 -16.17 28.97 -0.60
C LEU A 270 -16.40 30.21 -1.48
N LEU A 271 -16.99 31.28 -0.93
CA LEU A 271 -17.14 32.55 -1.64
C LEU A 271 -15.77 33.12 -2.02
N LEU A 272 -14.82 33.12 -1.09
CA LEU A 272 -13.46 33.61 -1.36
C LEU A 272 -12.76 32.76 -2.45
N ALA A 273 -12.91 31.43 -2.40
CA ALA A 273 -12.39 30.51 -3.40
C ALA A 273 -12.95 30.83 -4.80
N ASN A 274 -14.26 31.12 -4.89
CA ASN A 274 -14.91 31.52 -6.13
C ASN A 274 -14.37 32.86 -6.65
N LEU A 275 -14.28 33.88 -5.80
CA LEU A 275 -13.76 35.21 -6.18
C LEU A 275 -12.32 35.15 -6.70
N HIS A 276 -11.48 34.27 -6.16
CA HIS A 276 -10.09 34.11 -6.58
C HIS A 276 -9.89 33.01 -7.63
N ASN A 277 -10.98 32.37 -8.09
CA ASN A 277 -10.93 31.20 -8.99
C ASN A 277 -9.87 30.20 -8.53
N ARG A 278 -9.98 29.76 -7.27
CA ARG A 278 -8.98 28.96 -6.61
C ARG A 278 -9.54 27.62 -6.13
N PRO A 279 -8.93 26.48 -6.55
CA PRO A 279 -9.25 25.18 -5.98
C PRO A 279 -8.93 25.13 -4.47
N ILE A 280 -9.86 24.60 -3.69
CA ILE A 280 -9.67 24.38 -2.24
C ILE A 280 -10.14 22.99 -1.84
N HIS A 281 -9.61 22.52 -0.72
CA HIS A 281 -10.03 21.28 -0.07
C HIS A 281 -10.54 21.59 1.36
N ILE A 282 -11.79 21.29 1.64
CA ILE A 282 -12.42 21.49 2.95
C ILE A 282 -12.18 20.24 3.79
N CYS A 283 -11.50 20.42 4.93
CA CYS A 283 -11.20 19.32 5.84
C CYS A 283 -12.41 18.92 6.68
N HIS A 284 -12.49 17.64 7.07
CA HIS A 284 -13.36 17.06 8.12
C HIS A 284 -14.76 17.68 8.21
N VAL A 285 -15.50 17.73 7.10
CA VAL A 285 -16.88 18.22 7.08
C VAL A 285 -17.74 17.39 8.02
N ALA A 286 -18.53 18.07 8.88
CA ALA A 286 -19.28 17.42 9.93
C ALA A 286 -20.79 17.69 9.89
N ARG A 287 -21.23 18.87 9.43
CA ARG A 287 -22.61 19.31 9.54
C ARG A 287 -23.39 19.17 8.25
N LYS A 288 -24.70 19.00 8.37
CA LYS A 288 -25.66 18.94 7.26
C LYS A 288 -25.56 20.16 6.35
N GLU A 289 -25.57 21.36 6.92
CA GLU A 289 -25.52 22.60 6.15
C GLU A 289 -24.19 22.74 5.40
N GLU A 290 -23.08 22.30 5.98
CA GLU A 290 -21.77 22.36 5.35
C GLU A 290 -21.70 21.47 4.10
N ILE A 291 -22.12 20.20 4.20
CA ILE A 291 -22.09 19.30 3.05
C ILE A 291 -23.07 19.75 1.96
N GLN A 292 -24.24 20.29 2.32
CA GLN A 292 -25.21 20.81 1.37
C GLN A 292 -24.66 22.04 0.60
N ILE A 293 -24.01 22.98 1.31
CA ILE A 293 -23.37 24.14 0.68
C ILE A 293 -22.22 23.72 -0.24
N ILE A 294 -21.42 22.72 0.16
CA ILE A 294 -20.34 22.18 -0.66
C ILE A 294 -20.90 21.49 -1.90
N ALA A 295 -21.95 20.68 -1.78
CA ALA A 295 -22.63 20.04 -2.91
C ALA A 295 -23.14 21.09 -3.91
N ALA A 296 -23.86 22.10 -3.42
CA ALA A 296 -24.34 23.20 -4.26
C ALA A 296 -23.22 24.02 -4.92
N ALA A 297 -22.08 24.18 -4.24
CA ALA A 297 -20.90 24.82 -4.82
C ALA A 297 -20.31 23.99 -5.98
N LYS A 298 -20.23 22.67 -5.81
CA LYS A 298 -19.79 21.72 -6.85
C LYS A 298 -20.71 21.74 -8.07
N GLU A 299 -22.02 21.71 -7.87
CA GLU A 299 -23.01 21.81 -8.95
C GLU A 299 -22.88 23.09 -9.77
N LYS A 300 -22.46 24.18 -9.12
CA LYS A 300 -22.16 25.46 -9.79
C LYS A 300 -20.76 25.50 -10.42
N GLY A 301 -20.01 24.41 -10.42
CA GLY A 301 -18.72 24.31 -11.03
C GLY A 301 -17.56 24.91 -10.23
N LEU A 302 -17.73 25.16 -8.92
CA LEU A 302 -16.60 25.56 -8.08
C LEU A 302 -15.62 24.40 -7.92
N ALA A 303 -14.34 24.71 -8.04
CA ALA A 303 -13.26 23.74 -7.83
C ALA A 303 -13.05 23.50 -6.32
N VAL A 304 -13.98 22.81 -5.69
CA VAL A 304 -13.94 22.45 -4.27
C VAL A 304 -13.97 20.95 -4.11
N THR A 305 -13.14 20.44 -3.20
CA THR A 305 -13.14 19.06 -2.72
C THR A 305 -13.28 19.05 -1.21
N CYS A 306 -13.73 17.93 -0.64
CA CYS A 306 -13.87 17.82 0.80
C CYS A 306 -13.58 16.41 1.31
N GLU A 307 -13.26 16.32 2.60
CA GLU A 307 -13.07 15.07 3.32
C GLU A 307 -14.04 14.94 4.48
N VAL A 308 -14.35 13.70 4.86
CA VAL A 308 -15.14 13.36 6.04
C VAL A 308 -14.40 12.35 6.88
N CYS A 309 -14.50 12.52 8.22
CA CYS A 309 -13.82 11.62 9.15
C CYS A 309 -14.74 10.48 9.63
N PRO A 310 -14.18 9.32 9.98
CA PRO A 310 -14.96 8.19 10.47
C PRO A 310 -15.75 8.53 11.73
N HIS A 311 -15.23 9.39 12.63
CA HIS A 311 -15.96 9.76 13.82
C HIS A 311 -17.21 10.61 13.54
N HIS A 312 -17.29 11.35 12.42
CA HIS A 312 -18.51 12.03 12.01
C HIS A 312 -19.48 11.11 11.22
N LEU A 313 -18.98 10.03 10.61
CA LEU A 313 -19.80 9.03 9.92
C LEU A 313 -20.42 8.01 10.88
N PHE A 314 -19.71 7.63 11.94
CA PHE A 314 -20.10 6.50 12.79
C PHE A 314 -20.47 6.90 14.23
N LEU A 315 -20.19 8.14 14.65
CA LEU A 315 -20.51 8.67 15.99
C LEU A 315 -21.34 9.94 15.89
N CYS A 316 -22.16 10.19 16.89
CA CYS A 316 -22.93 11.41 17.04
C CYS A 316 -22.90 11.90 18.52
N LYS A 317 -23.59 13.01 18.84
CA LYS A 317 -23.67 13.56 20.21
C LYS A 317 -24.16 12.55 21.24
N ASP A 318 -25.03 11.61 20.83
CA ASP A 318 -25.56 10.62 21.78
C ASP A 318 -24.48 9.65 22.27
N ASP A 319 -23.42 9.42 21.47
CA ASP A 319 -22.28 8.59 21.85
C ASP A 319 -21.42 9.19 22.96
N LEU A 320 -21.54 10.50 23.23
CA LEU A 320 -20.88 11.15 24.37
C LEU A 320 -21.29 10.53 25.72
N LYS A 321 -22.48 9.96 25.82
CA LYS A 321 -22.92 9.19 27.00
C LYS A 321 -22.04 7.97 27.26
N ARG A 322 -21.56 7.33 26.20
CA ARG A 322 -20.67 6.15 26.23
C ARG A 322 -19.20 6.54 26.33
N ILE A 323 -18.76 7.48 25.50
CA ILE A 323 -17.36 7.91 25.41
C ILE A 323 -16.96 8.75 26.64
N GLY A 324 -17.90 9.55 27.18
CA GLY A 324 -17.68 10.57 28.21
C GLY A 324 -17.41 11.94 27.60
N GLU A 325 -18.00 12.98 28.16
CA GLU A 325 -17.96 14.39 27.67
C GLU A 325 -16.50 14.88 27.44
N LYS A 326 -15.60 14.61 28.38
CA LYS A 326 -14.20 15.05 28.30
C LYS A 326 -13.45 14.27 27.20
N LYS A 327 -13.54 12.95 27.23
CA LYS A 327 -12.91 12.09 26.17
C LYS A 327 -13.49 12.38 24.79
N GLY A 328 -14.77 12.73 24.71
CA GLY A 328 -15.50 13.03 23.49
C GLY A 328 -15.17 14.37 22.83
N GLN A 329 -14.25 15.17 23.39
CA GLN A 329 -13.85 16.44 22.78
C GLN A 329 -13.09 16.19 21.46
N VAL A 330 -13.61 16.77 20.37
CA VAL A 330 -13.03 16.75 19.00
C VAL A 330 -13.41 18.05 18.27
N ARG A 331 -12.69 18.45 17.26
CA ARG A 331 -13.01 19.61 16.41
C ARG A 331 -12.91 19.22 14.93
N PRO A 332 -14.01 19.40 14.17
CA PRO A 332 -15.36 19.76 14.56
C PRO A 332 -15.93 18.82 15.63
N SER A 333 -16.80 19.35 16.50
CA SER A 333 -17.42 18.54 17.56
C SER A 333 -18.31 17.44 16.96
N LEU A 334 -18.54 16.35 17.70
CA LEU A 334 -19.56 15.37 17.33
C LEU A 334 -20.90 16.07 17.18
N VAL A 335 -21.60 15.76 16.12
CA VAL A 335 -22.81 16.44 15.65
C VAL A 335 -24.07 15.64 15.99
N SER A 336 -25.24 16.13 15.61
CA SER A 336 -26.50 15.43 15.78
C SER A 336 -26.55 14.18 14.90
N LYS A 337 -27.49 13.28 15.19
CA LYS A 337 -27.75 12.13 14.34
C LYS A 337 -28.26 12.53 12.95
N GLU A 338 -28.96 13.68 12.87
CA GLU A 338 -29.43 14.24 11.59
C GLU A 338 -28.26 14.73 10.73
N ASP A 339 -27.27 15.39 11.32
CA ASP A 339 -26.05 15.79 10.62
C ASP A 339 -25.26 14.57 10.13
N GLN A 340 -25.10 13.56 10.98
CA GLN A 340 -24.46 12.31 10.64
C GLN A 340 -25.15 11.64 9.44
N GLN A 341 -26.48 11.55 9.46
CA GLN A 341 -27.25 10.96 8.35
C GLN A 341 -27.08 11.78 7.06
N ALA A 342 -27.05 13.11 7.17
CA ALA A 342 -26.84 13.97 6.01
C ALA A 342 -25.48 13.75 5.32
N LEU A 343 -24.43 13.37 6.05
CA LEU A 343 -23.16 12.98 5.43
C LEU A 343 -23.29 11.70 4.62
N TRP A 344 -24.00 10.69 5.13
CA TRP A 344 -24.28 9.44 4.41
C TRP A 344 -25.17 9.67 3.18
N ASP A 345 -26.18 10.54 3.27
CA ASP A 345 -27.08 10.87 2.17
C ASP A 345 -26.39 11.68 1.05
N ASN A 346 -25.27 12.34 1.36
CA ASN A 346 -24.50 13.14 0.42
C ASN A 346 -23.10 12.56 0.11
N LEU A 347 -22.97 11.22 0.13
CA LEU A 347 -21.68 10.55 -0.16
C LEU A 347 -21.07 10.98 -1.49
N ASP A 348 -21.89 11.27 -2.51
CA ASP A 348 -21.40 11.68 -3.83
C ASP A 348 -20.70 13.05 -3.79
N ALA A 349 -21.07 13.91 -2.84
CA ALA A 349 -20.41 15.19 -2.63
C ALA A 349 -19.09 15.07 -1.85
N ILE A 350 -18.85 13.95 -1.16
CA ILE A 350 -17.62 13.70 -0.40
C ILE A 350 -16.56 13.13 -1.35
N ASP A 351 -15.38 13.76 -1.38
CA ASP A 351 -14.28 13.30 -2.23
C ASP A 351 -13.38 12.29 -1.52
N CYS A 352 -13.06 12.54 -0.24
CA CYS A 352 -12.11 11.72 0.50
C CYS A 352 -12.68 11.27 1.86
N PHE A 353 -12.24 10.07 2.27
CA PHE A 353 -12.22 9.69 3.67
C PHE A 353 -10.85 10.00 4.24
N ALA A 354 -10.79 10.59 5.43
CA ALA A 354 -9.57 10.89 6.15
C ALA A 354 -9.81 10.72 7.65
N THR A 355 -8.80 10.34 8.42
CA THR A 355 -9.01 10.03 9.83
C THR A 355 -9.13 11.27 10.70
N ASP A 356 -8.45 12.34 10.33
CA ASP A 356 -8.09 13.40 11.29
C ASP A 356 -7.51 12.78 12.58
N HIS A 357 -6.63 11.77 12.40
CA HIS A 357 -5.97 11.11 13.52
C HIS A 357 -5.24 12.16 14.35
N ALA A 358 -5.80 12.47 15.51
CA ALA A 358 -5.35 13.54 16.39
C ALA A 358 -5.21 13.00 17.83
N PRO A 359 -4.20 12.15 18.07
CA PRO A 359 -4.06 11.42 19.32
C PRO A 359 -3.70 12.32 20.49
N HIS A 360 -4.28 12.01 21.65
CA HIS A 360 -3.96 12.53 22.98
C HIS A 360 -4.00 11.37 23.96
N THR A 361 -3.18 11.42 24.98
CA THR A 361 -3.15 10.37 26.01
C THR A 361 -4.44 10.29 26.79
N VAL A 362 -4.73 9.13 27.39
CA VAL A 362 -5.91 8.96 28.26
C VAL A 362 -5.92 9.99 29.38
N GLN A 363 -4.76 10.29 29.98
CA GLN A 363 -4.62 11.27 31.05
C GLN A 363 -5.05 12.67 30.60
N GLU A 364 -4.61 13.10 29.41
CA GLU A 364 -5.01 14.39 28.85
C GLU A 364 -6.51 14.44 28.52
N LYS A 365 -7.05 13.36 27.95
CA LYS A 365 -8.46 13.26 27.57
C LYS A 365 -9.41 13.17 28.79
N THR A 366 -8.92 12.83 29.97
CA THR A 366 -9.68 12.79 31.20
C THR A 366 -9.46 14.02 32.09
N SER A 367 -8.56 14.92 31.73
CA SER A 367 -8.27 16.16 32.44
C SER A 367 -9.44 17.16 32.37
N GLU A 368 -9.42 18.21 33.18
CA GLU A 368 -10.44 19.29 33.16
C GLU A 368 -10.44 20.03 31.83
N ASN A 369 -9.26 20.28 31.24
CA ASN A 369 -9.07 20.93 29.96
C ASN A 369 -8.71 19.88 28.90
N ALA A 370 -9.58 18.90 28.69
CA ALA A 370 -9.36 17.83 27.72
C ALA A 370 -9.17 18.39 26.32
N PRO A 371 -8.01 18.15 25.67
CA PRO A 371 -7.75 18.66 24.32
C PRO A 371 -8.63 17.94 23.29
N PRO A 372 -9.08 18.64 22.24
CA PRO A 372 -9.86 18.02 21.16
C PRO A 372 -8.98 17.14 20.27
N GLY A 373 -9.50 15.96 19.88
CA GLY A 373 -8.89 15.03 18.95
C GLY A 373 -9.13 13.58 19.30
N PHE A 374 -9.20 12.73 18.26
CA PHE A 374 -9.44 11.29 18.34
C PHE A 374 -8.33 10.52 17.61
N PRO A 375 -7.91 9.35 18.10
CA PRO A 375 -7.17 8.39 17.28
C PRO A 375 -8.12 7.70 16.29
N GLY A 376 -7.70 7.49 15.04
CA GLY A 376 -8.56 6.93 13.99
C GLY A 376 -7.87 5.98 13.00
N LEU A 377 -6.52 5.99 12.90
CA LEU A 377 -5.78 5.26 11.87
C LEU A 377 -6.07 3.75 11.85
N GLU A 378 -6.07 3.10 13.00
CA GLU A 378 -6.23 1.64 13.09
C GLU A 378 -7.69 1.17 12.90
N THR A 379 -8.66 2.09 12.91
CA THR A 379 -10.09 1.77 12.90
C THR A 379 -10.83 2.19 11.63
N ILE A 380 -10.30 3.13 10.84
CA ILE A 380 -10.99 3.69 9.68
C ILE A 380 -11.36 2.62 8.64
N LEU A 381 -10.41 1.82 8.17
CA LEU A 381 -10.69 0.82 7.13
C LEU A 381 -11.65 -0.27 7.63
N PRO A 382 -11.46 -0.86 8.83
CA PRO A 382 -12.44 -1.78 9.40
C PRO A 382 -13.86 -1.22 9.51
N LEU A 383 -14.03 0.04 9.94
CA LEU A 383 -15.32 0.71 10.00
C LEU A 383 -15.95 0.89 8.61
N LEU A 384 -15.14 1.29 7.61
CA LEU A 384 -15.61 1.43 6.22
C LEU A 384 -15.96 0.08 5.59
N LEU A 385 -15.21 -1.00 5.88
CA LEU A 385 -15.55 -2.36 5.45
C LEU A 385 -16.87 -2.82 6.08
N ASN A 386 -17.11 -2.49 7.36
CA ASN A 386 -18.39 -2.75 8.01
C ASN A 386 -19.53 -1.98 7.33
N ALA A 387 -19.33 -0.72 6.94
CA ALA A 387 -20.31 0.06 6.18
C ALA A 387 -20.59 -0.56 4.80
N VAL A 388 -19.58 -1.14 4.15
CA VAL A 388 -19.77 -1.92 2.90
C VAL A 388 -20.61 -3.16 3.17
N HIS A 389 -20.35 -3.87 4.26
CA HIS A 389 -21.15 -5.02 4.65
C HIS A 389 -22.61 -4.65 4.94
N GLU A 390 -22.85 -3.50 5.59
CA GLU A 390 -24.19 -2.97 5.87
C GLU A 390 -24.90 -2.38 4.62
N GLY A 391 -24.23 -2.32 3.47
CA GLY A 391 -24.78 -1.75 2.23
C GLY A 391 -24.87 -0.23 2.22
N LYS A 392 -24.27 0.47 3.18
CA LYS A 392 -24.19 1.95 3.24
C LYS A 392 -23.14 2.52 2.30
N LEU A 393 -22.15 1.72 1.93
CA LEU A 393 -21.03 2.09 1.08
C LEU A 393 -20.76 0.96 0.07
N THR A 394 -20.41 1.30 -1.16
CA THR A 394 -19.90 0.30 -2.13
C THR A 394 -18.39 0.16 -2.00
N MET A 395 -17.86 -1.02 -2.35
CA MET A 395 -16.40 -1.23 -2.35
C MET A 395 -15.70 -0.29 -3.33
N GLU A 396 -16.32 0.03 -4.45
CA GLU A 396 -15.78 0.97 -5.42
C GLU A 396 -15.70 2.38 -4.85
N ALA A 397 -16.78 2.87 -4.20
CA ALA A 397 -16.79 4.17 -3.53
C ALA A 397 -15.75 4.25 -2.39
N LEU A 398 -15.53 3.15 -1.66
CA LEU A 398 -14.46 3.07 -0.67
C LEU A 398 -13.08 3.30 -1.33
N VAL A 399 -12.79 2.58 -2.42
CA VAL A 399 -11.52 2.71 -3.14
C VAL A 399 -11.40 4.09 -3.78
N ASP A 400 -12.48 4.65 -4.31
CA ASP A 400 -12.45 6.00 -4.88
C ASP A 400 -12.11 7.06 -3.82
N LYS A 401 -12.82 7.04 -2.69
CA LYS A 401 -12.72 8.09 -1.66
C LYS A 401 -11.51 7.91 -0.73
N PHE A 402 -10.92 6.73 -0.65
CA PHE A 402 -9.79 6.49 0.23
C PHE A 402 -8.47 6.18 -0.52
N TYR A 403 -8.52 6.13 -1.87
CA TYR A 403 -7.32 5.93 -2.70
C TYR A 403 -7.30 6.81 -3.96
N ARG A 404 -8.26 6.66 -4.91
CA ARG A 404 -8.18 7.31 -6.23
C ARG A 404 -8.30 8.82 -6.13
N ASN A 405 -9.29 9.33 -5.39
CA ASN A 405 -9.51 10.77 -5.21
C ASN A 405 -8.39 11.42 -4.39
N PRO A 406 -7.97 10.90 -3.21
CA PRO A 406 -6.78 11.38 -2.52
C PRO A 406 -5.57 11.50 -3.44
N LYS A 407 -5.29 10.46 -4.23
CA LYS A 407 -4.18 10.44 -5.18
C LYS A 407 -4.28 11.56 -6.21
N LYS A 408 -5.47 11.79 -6.77
CA LYS A 408 -5.73 12.84 -7.77
C LYS A 408 -5.64 14.23 -7.16
N ILE A 409 -6.29 14.48 -6.03
CA ILE A 409 -6.38 15.80 -5.39
C ILE A 409 -4.99 16.28 -4.93
N PHE A 410 -4.23 15.38 -4.31
CA PHE A 410 -2.92 15.69 -3.77
C PHE A 410 -1.76 15.38 -4.72
N ASN A 411 -2.07 15.02 -5.98
CA ASN A 411 -1.06 14.68 -6.99
C ASN A 411 -0.01 13.69 -6.45
N ILE A 412 -0.48 12.54 -5.98
CA ILE A 412 0.34 11.51 -5.35
C ILE A 412 0.80 10.51 -6.42
N PRO A 413 2.10 10.13 -6.46
CA PRO A 413 2.61 9.15 -7.40
C PRO A 413 2.09 7.73 -7.10
N ASP A 414 2.23 6.82 -8.07
CA ASP A 414 1.96 5.42 -7.83
C ASP A 414 2.94 4.81 -6.83
N GLN A 415 2.42 3.97 -5.95
CA GLN A 415 3.21 3.12 -5.08
C GLN A 415 3.29 1.70 -5.71
N PRO A 416 4.35 1.37 -6.46
CA PRO A 416 4.44 0.09 -7.14
C PRO A 416 4.48 -1.07 -6.13
N ASN A 417 3.83 -2.19 -6.49
CA ASN A 417 3.77 -3.39 -5.65
C ASN A 417 3.25 -3.14 -4.21
N THR A 418 2.30 -2.20 -4.07
CA THR A 418 1.71 -1.82 -2.78
C THR A 418 0.24 -2.19 -2.76
N TYR A 419 -0.21 -2.88 -1.70
CA TYR A 419 -1.59 -3.33 -1.55
C TYR A 419 -1.90 -3.75 -0.11
N VAL A 420 -3.19 -3.85 0.16
CA VAL A 420 -3.75 -4.34 1.43
C VAL A 420 -4.58 -5.59 1.15
N GLU A 421 -4.42 -6.62 1.97
CA GLU A 421 -5.31 -7.77 2.00
C GLU A 421 -6.21 -7.67 3.22
N VAL A 422 -7.51 -7.75 2.99
CA VAL A 422 -8.53 -7.65 4.04
C VAL A 422 -9.37 -8.92 4.09
N ASP A 423 -9.76 -9.31 5.30
CA ASP A 423 -10.75 -10.35 5.56
C ASP A 423 -12.13 -9.70 5.70
N LEU A 424 -13.04 -9.98 4.77
CA LEU A 424 -14.37 -9.38 4.77
C LEU A 424 -15.35 -10.05 5.75
N ASP A 425 -15.00 -11.23 6.22
CA ASP A 425 -15.91 -12.04 7.05
C ASP A 425 -15.49 -12.09 8.53
N ASP A 426 -14.34 -11.49 8.87
CA ASP A 426 -13.86 -11.42 10.24
C ASP A 426 -14.74 -10.49 11.09
N GLU A 427 -15.46 -11.07 12.08
CA GLU A 427 -16.27 -10.32 13.03
C GLU A 427 -15.52 -10.16 14.34
N TRP A 428 -15.41 -8.92 14.82
CA TRP A 428 -14.72 -8.63 16.05
C TRP A 428 -15.28 -7.38 16.76
N ILE A 429 -14.88 -7.19 17.99
CA ILE A 429 -15.26 -6.03 18.80
C ILE A 429 -14.03 -5.14 18.93
N ILE A 430 -14.17 -3.85 18.61
CA ILE A 430 -13.08 -2.88 18.77
C ILE A 430 -12.71 -2.80 20.27
N PRO A 431 -11.43 -3.06 20.62
CA PRO A 431 -10.96 -3.04 22.00
C PRO A 431 -10.93 -1.60 22.56
N ASP A 432 -10.79 -1.47 23.88
CA ASP A 432 -10.67 -0.17 24.54
C ASP A 432 -9.44 0.63 24.09
N ALA A 433 -8.36 -0.06 23.75
CA ALA A 433 -7.12 0.52 23.25
C ALA A 433 -6.65 -0.23 21.99
N MET A 434 -6.26 0.54 20.97
CA MET A 434 -5.62 -0.01 19.79
C MET A 434 -4.11 -0.20 20.04
N PRO A 435 -3.48 -1.22 19.40
CA PRO A 435 -2.14 -1.66 19.80
C PRO A 435 -0.99 -0.72 19.45
N PHE A 436 -1.11 0.12 18.40
CA PHE A 436 0.05 0.86 17.88
C PHE A 436 0.05 2.34 18.24
N SER A 437 -1.13 2.99 18.29
CA SER A 437 -1.20 4.39 18.71
C SER A 437 -0.84 4.56 20.19
N LYS A 438 -0.01 5.55 20.48
CA LYS A 438 0.33 5.94 21.86
C LYS A 438 -0.85 6.50 22.64
N ALA A 439 -1.95 6.83 21.97
CA ALA A 439 -3.16 7.31 22.61
C ALA A 439 -3.73 6.33 23.65
N GLN A 440 -3.60 5.02 23.41
CA GLN A 440 -4.06 3.91 24.26
C GLN A 440 -5.55 3.98 24.58
N TRP A 441 -6.35 4.45 23.63
CA TRP A 441 -7.80 4.44 23.67
C TRP A 441 -8.36 4.68 22.26
N THR A 442 -9.65 4.41 22.07
CA THR A 442 -10.37 4.74 20.85
C THR A 442 -11.81 5.17 21.16
N PRO A 443 -12.39 6.12 20.40
CA PRO A 443 -13.81 6.50 20.60
C PRO A 443 -14.76 5.40 20.13
N PHE A 444 -14.29 4.42 19.38
CA PHE A 444 -15.07 3.31 18.80
C PHE A 444 -15.09 2.06 19.66
N ALA A 445 -14.47 2.08 20.85
CA ALA A 445 -14.42 0.94 21.77
C ALA A 445 -15.80 0.30 21.99
N GLY A 446 -15.85 -1.04 21.97
CA GLY A 446 -17.07 -1.81 22.16
C GLY A 446 -17.98 -1.94 20.93
N MET A 447 -17.66 -1.27 19.81
CA MET A 447 -18.41 -1.46 18.56
C MET A 447 -18.11 -2.81 17.95
N LYS A 448 -19.16 -3.58 17.63
CA LYS A 448 -19.05 -4.82 16.87
C LYS A 448 -19.01 -4.45 15.38
N ILE A 449 -17.98 -4.90 14.69
CA ILE A 449 -17.76 -4.62 13.26
C ILE A 449 -17.37 -5.89 12.52
N ARG A 450 -17.49 -5.84 11.20
CA ARG A 450 -17.11 -6.91 10.29
C ARG A 450 -16.15 -6.38 9.24
N GLY A 451 -15.04 -7.10 9.07
CA GLY A 451 -13.94 -6.74 8.22
C GLY A 451 -12.70 -6.35 9.00
N SER A 452 -11.55 -6.89 8.62
CA SER A 452 -10.25 -6.61 9.26
C SER A 452 -9.12 -6.56 8.25
N VAL A 453 -8.02 -5.89 8.63
CA VAL A 453 -6.78 -5.84 7.85
C VAL A 453 -5.97 -7.08 8.19
N HIS A 454 -5.75 -7.93 7.21
CA HIS A 454 -4.94 -9.14 7.37
C HIS A 454 -3.47 -8.88 7.09
N ARG A 455 -3.15 -8.26 5.95
CA ARG A 455 -1.78 -8.00 5.53
C ARG A 455 -1.66 -6.71 4.72
N VAL A 456 -0.56 -5.99 4.92
CA VAL A 456 -0.19 -4.82 4.13
C VAL A 456 1.18 -5.05 3.50
N VAL A 457 1.25 -4.86 2.20
CA VAL A 457 2.49 -4.91 1.42
C VAL A 457 2.79 -3.52 0.91
N LEU A 458 3.97 -3.00 1.22
CA LEU A 458 4.44 -1.69 0.78
C LEU A 458 5.71 -1.85 -0.06
N ARG A 459 5.65 -1.46 -1.33
CA ARG A 459 6.75 -1.58 -2.31
C ARG A 459 7.33 -3.00 -2.41
N GLY A 460 6.46 -4.01 -2.31
CA GLY A 460 6.82 -5.42 -2.40
C GLY A 460 7.32 -6.06 -1.11
N GLU A 461 7.48 -5.29 -0.02
CA GLU A 461 7.81 -5.81 1.30
C GLU A 461 6.55 -5.93 2.17
N VAL A 462 6.44 -7.02 2.94
CA VAL A 462 5.35 -7.19 3.91
C VAL A 462 5.60 -6.24 5.07
N ALA A 463 4.79 -5.17 5.14
CA ALA A 463 4.93 -4.14 6.15
C ALA A 463 4.14 -4.45 7.43
N TYR A 464 3.00 -5.13 7.28
CA TYR A 464 2.13 -5.55 8.37
C TYR A 464 1.49 -6.89 8.05
N VAL A 465 1.34 -7.74 9.06
CA VAL A 465 0.58 -9.00 8.97
C VAL A 465 0.08 -9.41 10.36
N GLU A 466 -1.22 -9.73 10.46
CA GLU A 466 -1.87 -10.32 11.64
C GLU A 466 -1.44 -9.68 12.99
N GLY A 467 -1.52 -8.36 13.11
CA GLY A 467 -1.20 -7.63 14.34
C GLY A 467 0.30 -7.33 14.54
N GLN A 468 1.15 -7.55 13.53
CA GLN A 468 2.58 -7.29 13.63
C GLN A 468 3.05 -6.35 12.52
N VAL A 469 3.73 -5.27 12.88
CA VAL A 469 4.43 -4.38 11.93
C VAL A 469 5.84 -4.90 11.75
N LEU A 470 6.21 -5.27 10.51
CA LEU A 470 7.47 -5.94 10.20
C LEU A 470 8.56 -5.00 9.67
N VAL A 471 8.19 -3.82 9.20
CA VAL A 471 9.15 -2.82 8.72
C VAL A 471 9.64 -1.92 9.85
N ASN A 472 10.92 -1.54 9.78
CA ASN A 472 11.56 -0.69 10.78
C ASN A 472 11.18 0.80 10.59
N PRO A 473 11.30 1.64 11.64
CA PRO A 473 11.32 3.10 11.48
C PRO A 473 12.34 3.52 10.41
N GLY A 474 11.99 4.53 9.60
CA GLY A 474 12.81 4.97 8.47
C GLY A 474 12.59 4.18 7.17
N PHE A 475 11.69 3.19 7.13
CA PHE A 475 11.34 2.47 5.90
C PHE A 475 10.49 3.32 4.95
N GLY A 476 9.66 4.23 5.49
CA GLY A 476 8.81 5.15 4.73
C GLY A 476 9.62 6.13 3.88
N GLN A 477 9.03 6.61 2.80
CA GLN A 477 9.66 7.53 1.86
C GLN A 477 8.84 8.81 1.69
N ASP A 478 9.53 9.94 1.54
CA ASP A 478 8.92 11.21 1.16
C ASP A 478 8.52 11.17 -0.33
N ILE A 479 7.22 11.20 -0.60
CA ILE A 479 6.70 11.09 -1.97
C ILE A 479 7.06 12.29 -2.85
N ARG A 480 7.34 13.46 -2.28
CA ARG A 480 7.74 14.65 -3.03
C ARG A 480 9.18 14.54 -3.52
N GLU A 481 10.05 13.91 -2.75
CA GLU A 481 11.41 13.58 -3.23
C GLU A 481 11.41 12.56 -4.35
N ILE A 482 10.56 11.53 -4.25
CA ILE A 482 10.43 10.53 -5.32
C ILE A 482 9.99 11.20 -6.62
N GLN A 483 8.99 12.07 -6.56
CA GLN A 483 8.51 12.82 -7.73
C GLN A 483 9.60 13.72 -8.34
N THR A 484 10.41 14.37 -7.52
CA THR A 484 11.51 15.22 -7.98
C THR A 484 12.60 14.40 -8.66
N LYS A 485 12.98 13.25 -8.08
CA LYS A 485 13.96 12.32 -8.66
C LYS A 485 13.46 11.70 -9.99
N MET A 486 12.17 11.45 -10.13
CA MET A 486 11.57 10.94 -11.37
C MET A 486 11.57 12.00 -12.51
N LYS A 487 11.38 13.28 -12.17
CA LYS A 487 11.40 14.39 -13.14
C LYS A 487 12.82 14.78 -13.59
N HIS A 488 13.80 14.54 -12.74
CA HIS A 488 15.21 14.79 -13.01
C HIS A 488 16.00 13.53 -12.62
N PRO A 489 16.04 12.50 -13.49
CA PRO A 489 16.91 11.36 -13.25
C PRO A 489 18.35 11.88 -13.23
N SER A 490 18.93 11.98 -12.04
CA SER A 490 20.36 12.23 -11.91
C SER A 490 21.05 11.10 -12.64
N ILE A 491 21.84 11.42 -13.66
CA ILE A 491 22.79 10.49 -14.26
C ILE A 491 23.77 10.16 -13.11
N VAL A 492 23.56 9.04 -12.46
CA VAL A 492 24.54 8.52 -11.52
C VAL A 492 25.70 8.04 -12.38
N TYR A 493 26.72 8.86 -12.54
CA TYR A 493 28.01 8.39 -12.98
C TYR A 493 28.44 7.32 -11.99
N ALA A 494 28.51 6.07 -12.43
CA ALA A 494 29.20 5.04 -11.67
C ALA A 494 30.62 5.58 -11.38
N PRO A 495 31.14 5.45 -10.14
CA PRO A 495 32.48 5.87 -9.87
C PRO A 495 33.41 5.12 -10.80
N THR A 496 34.14 5.85 -11.62
CA THR A 496 35.24 5.32 -12.42
C THR A 496 36.24 4.73 -11.45
N ILE A 497 36.35 3.42 -11.44
CA ILE A 497 37.43 2.73 -10.73
C ILE A 497 38.68 3.04 -11.54
N ASP A 498 39.54 3.92 -11.02
CA ASP A 498 40.90 4.11 -11.51
C ASP A 498 41.68 2.78 -11.31
N VAL A 499 41.66 1.97 -12.35
CA VAL A 499 42.58 0.81 -12.43
C VAL A 499 43.84 1.31 -13.09
N ASN A 500 44.77 1.82 -12.29
CA ASN A 500 46.15 1.99 -12.71
C ASN A 500 46.78 0.60 -12.91
N VAL A 501 46.66 0.05 -14.12
CA VAL A 501 47.46 -1.09 -14.58
C VAL A 501 48.44 -0.58 -15.62
N SER A 502 49.68 -0.37 -15.23
CA SER A 502 50.81 -0.18 -16.10
C SER A 502 50.95 -1.41 -17.01
N ARG A 503 50.78 -1.23 -18.31
CA ARG A 503 51.21 -2.20 -19.35
C ARG A 503 52.45 -1.69 -20.05
N PRO A 504 53.47 -2.55 -20.29
CA PRO A 504 54.63 -2.19 -21.13
C PRO A 504 54.25 -2.17 -22.60
N GLY A 505 54.89 -1.26 -23.30
CA GLY A 505 54.55 -0.87 -24.67
C GLY A 505 54.77 -1.93 -25.75
N SER A 506 53.98 -1.78 -26.80
CA SER A 506 54.40 -2.08 -28.20
C SER A 506 53.63 -1.11 -29.09
N GLY A 507 54.38 -0.35 -29.89
CA GLY A 507 53.86 0.65 -30.79
C GLY A 507 53.09 0.11 -31.95
N LEU A 508 52.23 0.95 -32.44
CA LEU A 508 51.96 1.16 -33.89
C LEU A 508 51.14 2.45 -34.01
N ASP A 509 51.82 3.43 -34.55
CA ASP A 509 51.27 4.71 -34.99
C ASP A 509 50.34 4.58 -36.19
N ASN A 510 49.49 5.59 -36.33
CA ASN A 510 48.85 6.12 -37.53
C ASN A 510 47.61 5.41 -38.06
N LEU A 511 46.48 6.14 -37.97
CA LEU A 511 45.78 6.69 -39.16
C LEU A 511 44.49 7.44 -38.72
N LEU A 512 44.58 8.78 -38.82
CA LEU A 512 43.65 9.73 -39.45
C LEU A 512 42.19 9.72 -39.03
N SER A 513 41.68 10.71 -38.32
CA SER A 513 41.25 12.10 -38.59
C SER A 513 39.81 12.24 -39.09
N PRO A 514 39.22 13.44 -39.18
CA PRO A 514 38.10 13.80 -38.32
C PRO A 514 36.81 14.00 -39.14
N ASN A 515 35.66 13.89 -38.55
CA ASN A 515 34.39 14.56 -38.87
C ASN A 515 33.18 13.75 -38.46
N MET A 516 32.63 14.09 -37.31
CA MET A 516 31.21 13.97 -37.00
C MET A 516 30.88 14.91 -35.85
N GLN A 517 30.83 16.19 -36.21
CA GLN A 517 29.99 17.12 -35.50
C GLN A 517 28.73 17.33 -36.36
N ASP A 518 27.59 17.54 -35.68
CA ASP A 518 26.27 17.85 -36.22
C ASP A 518 25.45 16.72 -36.84
N ARG A 519 24.72 16.02 -35.96
CA ARG A 519 23.42 15.37 -36.25
C ARG A 519 22.60 15.02 -35.00
N SER A 520 22.73 15.73 -33.88
CA SER A 520 21.90 15.50 -32.71
C SER A 520 20.70 16.47 -32.55
N GLY A 521 20.64 17.52 -33.39
CA GLY A 521 19.57 18.52 -33.32
C GLY A 521 18.30 18.20 -34.14
N GLU A 522 18.43 17.44 -35.22
CA GLU A 522 17.28 17.19 -36.11
C GLU A 522 16.36 16.04 -35.68
N LEU A 523 16.82 15.15 -34.79
CA LEU A 523 16.00 14.00 -34.28
C LEU A 523 15.07 14.38 -33.11
N GLU A 524 15.33 15.45 -32.38
CA GLU A 524 14.47 15.92 -31.29
C GLU A 524 13.30 16.79 -31.81
N GLU A 525 13.45 17.55 -32.86
CA GLU A 525 12.37 18.36 -33.45
C GLU A 525 11.34 17.46 -34.17
N GLU A 526 11.74 16.42 -34.86
CA GLU A 526 10.83 15.48 -35.55
C GLU A 526 9.99 14.63 -34.56
N GLN A 527 10.50 14.32 -33.37
CA GLN A 527 9.75 13.66 -32.34
C GLN A 527 8.76 14.59 -31.60
N LEU A 528 9.13 15.85 -31.45
CA LEU A 528 8.25 16.85 -30.82
C LEU A 528 7.09 17.26 -31.75
N GLU A 529 7.30 17.36 -33.06
CA GLU A 529 6.23 17.58 -34.03
C GLU A 529 5.24 16.43 -34.14
N ARG A 530 5.69 15.16 -34.07
CA ARG A 530 4.82 13.97 -34.00
C ARG A 530 3.98 13.93 -32.73
N TYR A 531 4.52 14.38 -31.61
CA TYR A 531 3.78 14.45 -30.34
C TYR A 531 2.70 15.53 -30.34
N ASN A 532 2.96 16.67 -30.97
CA ASN A 532 2.02 17.79 -31.10
C ASN A 532 0.89 17.51 -32.10
N GLN A 533 1.10 16.66 -33.12
CA GLN A 533 0.04 16.23 -34.05
C GLN A 533 -0.96 15.26 -33.41
N LEU A 534 -0.56 14.53 -32.35
CA LEU A 534 -1.43 13.61 -31.61
C LEU A 534 -2.33 14.32 -30.57
N LEU A 535 -2.10 15.59 -30.29
CA LEU A 535 -2.83 16.40 -29.28
C LEU A 535 -3.86 17.37 -29.86
N GLN A 536 -4.13 17.36 -31.18
CA GLN A 536 -5.17 18.22 -31.75
C GLN A 536 -6.56 17.60 -31.55
N PRO A 537 -7.53 18.34 -31.02
CA PRO A 537 -8.89 17.83 -30.85
C PRO A 537 -9.59 17.71 -32.21
N VAL A 538 -10.10 16.53 -32.50
CA VAL A 538 -10.94 16.29 -33.67
C VAL A 538 -12.27 17.00 -33.49
N SER A 539 -12.46 18.12 -34.23
CA SER A 539 -13.73 18.81 -34.29
C SER A 539 -14.68 18.09 -35.23
N HIS A 540 -15.64 17.38 -34.71
CA HIS A 540 -16.82 16.98 -35.47
C HIS A 540 -17.85 18.12 -35.45
N LYS A 541 -17.97 18.83 -36.59
CA LYS A 541 -19.13 19.64 -36.89
C LYS A 541 -20.24 18.73 -37.36
N SER A 542 -21.30 18.58 -36.57
CA SER A 542 -22.59 18.11 -37.05
C SER A 542 -23.59 19.25 -36.88
N ASN A 543 -24.07 19.73 -38.03
CA ASN A 543 -25.20 20.67 -38.14
C ASN A 543 -26.46 19.95 -37.71
N VAL A 544 -27.15 20.52 -36.73
CA VAL A 544 -28.56 20.19 -36.48
C VAL A 544 -29.33 21.51 -36.43
N HIS A 545 -30.26 21.66 -37.36
CA HIS A 545 -31.21 22.77 -37.46
C HIS A 545 -32.17 22.75 -36.26
N PHE A 546 -32.34 23.93 -35.65
CA PHE A 546 -33.47 24.22 -34.77
C PHE A 546 -34.73 24.46 -35.59
N ALA A 547 -35.81 23.79 -35.27
CA ALA A 547 -37.17 24.21 -35.59
C ALA A 547 -37.89 24.48 -34.26
N SER A 548 -38.38 25.69 -34.13
CA SER A 548 -39.31 26.17 -33.11
C SER A 548 -40.69 25.65 -33.38
N ASP A 549 -41.47 25.31 -32.36
CA ASP A 549 -42.76 25.84 -31.99
C ASP A 549 -43.68 24.82 -31.29
N VAL A 550 -44.13 25.26 -30.14
CA VAL A 550 -45.54 25.35 -29.66
C VAL A 550 -46.22 24.12 -29.01
N ASP A 551 -46.73 24.42 -27.80
CA ASP A 551 -47.90 23.99 -27.07
C ASP A 551 -47.89 22.77 -26.11
N HIS A 552 -48.10 23.13 -24.84
CA HIS A 552 -48.80 22.36 -23.81
C HIS A 552 -50.25 22.07 -24.17
N PRO A 553 -50.88 20.99 -23.71
CA PRO A 553 -51.46 20.96 -22.36
C PRO A 553 -51.59 19.57 -21.66
N LYS A 554 -51.56 19.68 -20.33
CA LYS A 554 -52.38 19.03 -19.29
C LYS A 554 -52.96 17.59 -19.44
N LEU A 555 -52.75 16.85 -18.30
CA LEU A 555 -53.68 16.06 -17.53
C LEU A 555 -53.83 14.53 -17.81
N PHE A 556 -53.83 13.87 -16.69
CA PHE A 556 -54.49 12.65 -16.18
C PHE A 556 -53.60 11.44 -15.87
N GLY A 557 -53.68 11.10 -14.61
CA GLY A 557 -53.09 9.91 -14.01
C GLY A 557 -53.86 8.62 -14.33
N VAL A 558 -53.18 7.52 -14.18
CA VAL A 558 -53.77 6.24 -13.80
C VAL A 558 -52.73 5.41 -13.04
N GLN A 559 -53.09 5.07 -11.83
CA GLN A 559 -52.52 3.97 -11.05
C GLN A 559 -52.75 2.64 -11.74
N ARG A 560 -51.77 1.76 -11.76
CA ARG A 560 -52.01 0.30 -11.70
C ARG A 560 -50.86 -0.43 -11.04
N THR A 561 -51.16 -0.96 -9.89
CA THR A 561 -50.54 -2.06 -9.18
C THR A 561 -50.48 -3.33 -10.03
N ILE A 562 -49.32 -4.04 -9.99
CA ILE A 562 -49.29 -5.48 -10.27
C ILE A 562 -48.27 -6.13 -9.32
N SER A 563 -48.77 -7.13 -8.59
CA SER A 563 -48.08 -7.97 -7.60
C SER A 563 -47.21 -9.08 -8.27
N PRO A 564 -46.39 -9.80 -7.46
CA PRO A 564 -45.32 -10.66 -7.96
C PRO A 564 -45.85 -12.06 -8.30
N LEU A 565 -45.27 -12.64 -9.34
CA LEU A 565 -45.41 -14.06 -9.66
C LEU A 565 -44.14 -14.82 -9.33
N SER A 566 -44.30 -15.76 -8.43
CA SER A 566 -43.40 -16.83 -8.09
C SER A 566 -43.20 -17.81 -9.27
N PHE A 567 -41.97 -18.18 -9.57
CA PHE A 567 -41.68 -19.39 -10.33
C PHE A 567 -40.58 -20.19 -9.66
N SER A 568 -40.96 -21.33 -9.10
CA SER A 568 -40.10 -22.44 -8.78
C SER A 568 -39.88 -23.27 -10.05
N SER A 569 -38.66 -23.63 -10.37
CA SER A 569 -38.41 -24.84 -11.17
C SER A 569 -36.98 -25.35 -10.93
N SER A 570 -36.96 -26.54 -10.40
CA SER A 570 -35.91 -27.52 -10.38
C SER A 570 -35.20 -27.68 -11.73
N ILE A 571 -33.87 -27.62 -11.75
CA ILE A 571 -33.10 -28.12 -12.87
C ILE A 571 -32.09 -29.16 -12.37
N ARG A 572 -32.25 -30.32 -13.00
CA ARG A 572 -31.43 -31.52 -12.84
C ARG A 572 -30.02 -31.31 -13.37
N HIS A 573 -29.06 -31.92 -12.69
CA HIS A 573 -27.73 -32.17 -13.20
C HIS A 573 -27.74 -32.87 -14.53
N LYS A 574 -27.05 -32.35 -15.53
CA LYS A 574 -26.43 -33.12 -16.60
C LYS A 574 -24.97 -32.67 -16.73
N SER A 575 -24.13 -33.65 -16.48
CA SER A 575 -22.70 -33.64 -16.84
C SER A 575 -22.60 -33.71 -18.36
N ASP A 576 -21.95 -32.73 -18.96
CA ASP A 576 -21.37 -32.87 -20.31
C ASP A 576 -19.95 -32.39 -20.31
N SER A 577 -19.06 -33.38 -20.38
CA SER A 577 -17.67 -33.32 -20.76
C SER A 577 -17.60 -32.96 -22.25
N ASN A 578 -16.85 -31.92 -22.58
CA ASN A 578 -15.99 -31.75 -23.76
C ASN A 578 -15.80 -30.27 -24.05
N LEU A 579 -14.65 -29.74 -23.63
CA LEU A 579 -14.13 -28.47 -24.16
C LEU A 579 -12.90 -28.78 -25.01
N ASN A 580 -13.10 -28.84 -26.33
CA ASN A 580 -12.04 -28.81 -27.31
C ASN A 580 -11.59 -27.37 -27.52
N LEU A 581 -10.33 -27.08 -27.19
CA LEU A 581 -9.67 -25.82 -27.52
C LEU A 581 -9.10 -25.92 -28.95
N HIS A 582 -9.80 -25.30 -29.91
CA HIS A 582 -9.23 -25.02 -31.23
C HIS A 582 -8.59 -23.64 -31.22
N VAL A 583 -7.26 -23.62 -31.33
CA VAL A 583 -6.52 -22.43 -31.71
C VAL A 583 -6.14 -22.60 -33.19
N GLN A 584 -6.79 -21.85 -34.06
CA GLN A 584 -6.37 -21.79 -35.48
C GLN A 584 -5.15 -20.86 -35.60
N SER A 585 -3.97 -21.43 -35.89
CA SER A 585 -2.88 -20.73 -36.54
C SER A 585 -2.38 -21.59 -37.71
N ALA A 586 -2.05 -20.95 -38.80
CA ALA A 586 -1.72 -21.57 -40.08
C ALA A 586 -0.52 -22.51 -39.98
N ALA A 587 -0.70 -23.71 -40.53
CA ALA A 587 0.26 -24.68 -41.04
C ALA A 587 1.35 -25.21 -40.06
N SER A 588 1.05 -26.32 -39.40
CA SER A 588 1.82 -27.56 -39.37
C SER A 588 1.22 -28.54 -38.35
N SER A 589 1.26 -29.84 -38.67
CA SER A 589 0.79 -31.05 -37.98
C SER A 589 0.45 -30.92 -36.47
N HIS A 590 -0.83 -31.07 -36.17
CA HIS A 590 -1.37 -31.05 -34.80
C HIS A 590 -1.13 -32.40 -34.10
N VAL A 591 -0.42 -32.35 -32.97
CA VAL A 591 -0.49 -33.36 -31.91
C VAL A 591 -1.35 -32.69 -30.80
N SER A 592 -2.54 -33.21 -30.51
CA SER A 592 -3.37 -32.66 -29.45
C SER A 592 -3.01 -33.30 -28.11
N CYS A 593 -2.50 -32.52 -27.17
CA CYS A 593 -2.31 -32.94 -25.77
C CYS A 593 -3.64 -32.88 -25.03
N ASN A 594 -4.18 -34.03 -24.62
CA ASN A 594 -5.39 -34.09 -23.81
C ASN A 594 -5.04 -34.16 -22.33
N LEU A 595 -5.04 -32.99 -21.67
CA LEU A 595 -4.70 -32.84 -20.24
C LEU A 595 -5.93 -32.86 -19.31
N THR A 596 -7.10 -33.21 -19.82
CA THR A 596 -8.36 -33.17 -19.05
C THR A 596 -8.36 -34.26 -17.99
N GLY A 597 -8.39 -33.88 -16.70
CA GLY A 597 -8.53 -34.80 -15.57
C GLY A 597 -7.23 -35.29 -14.93
N HIS A 598 -6.08 -34.77 -15.35
CA HIS A 598 -4.79 -35.15 -14.77
C HIS A 598 -4.25 -34.07 -13.80
N HIS A 599 -3.84 -34.49 -12.61
CA HIS A 599 -3.04 -33.67 -11.72
C HIS A 599 -1.58 -33.78 -12.13
N ILE A 600 -0.96 -32.66 -12.57
CA ILE A 600 0.45 -32.62 -12.97
C ILE A 600 1.29 -32.46 -11.71
N LEU A 601 1.83 -33.56 -11.20
CA LEU A 601 2.70 -33.57 -10.02
C LEU A 601 4.19 -33.71 -10.34
N SER A 602 4.55 -34.09 -11.59
CA SER A 602 5.94 -34.26 -12.04
C SER A 602 6.06 -34.10 -13.56
N ALA A 603 7.23 -33.67 -14.01
CA ALA A 603 7.55 -33.58 -15.45
C ALA A 603 7.64 -34.95 -16.12
N ASP A 604 7.77 -36.02 -15.37
CA ASP A 604 7.89 -37.41 -15.89
C ASP A 604 6.53 -37.94 -16.43
N ILE A 605 5.44 -37.22 -16.25
CA ILE A 605 4.11 -37.53 -16.76
C ILE A 605 4.04 -37.24 -18.28
N PHE A 606 4.91 -36.37 -18.79
CA PHE A 606 4.93 -35.95 -20.19
C PHE A 606 5.97 -36.71 -21.00
N ASN A 607 5.60 -37.13 -22.19
CA ASN A 607 6.58 -37.56 -23.15
C ASN A 607 7.37 -36.34 -23.69
N LYS A 608 8.47 -36.63 -24.42
CA LYS A 608 9.39 -35.58 -24.90
C LYS A 608 8.74 -34.57 -25.86
N ASP A 609 7.73 -34.97 -26.59
CA ASP A 609 7.06 -34.13 -27.59
C ASP A 609 5.95 -33.28 -26.91
N GLU A 610 5.25 -33.83 -25.94
CA GLU A 610 4.32 -33.09 -25.07
C GLU A 610 5.03 -32.02 -24.27
N LEU A 611 6.22 -32.30 -23.73
CA LEU A 611 7.06 -31.30 -23.07
C LEU A 611 7.47 -30.16 -24.00
N LYS A 612 7.81 -30.46 -25.25
CA LYS A 612 8.14 -29.42 -26.24
C LYS A 612 6.96 -28.54 -26.56
N GLU A 613 5.74 -29.09 -26.65
CA GLU A 613 4.51 -28.30 -26.84
C GLU A 613 4.19 -27.43 -25.66
N VAL A 614 4.30 -27.92 -24.43
CA VAL A 614 4.11 -27.13 -23.22
C VAL A 614 5.10 -25.96 -23.14
N PHE A 615 6.38 -26.21 -23.48
CA PHE A 615 7.39 -25.14 -23.52
C PHE A 615 7.13 -24.14 -24.65
N HIS A 616 6.71 -24.60 -25.82
CA HIS A 616 6.36 -23.73 -26.95
C HIS A 616 5.13 -22.85 -26.61
N LEU A 617 4.11 -23.41 -25.97
CA LEU A 617 2.95 -22.70 -25.49
C LEU A 617 3.32 -21.66 -24.42
N ALA A 618 4.16 -22.02 -23.46
CA ALA A 618 4.65 -21.11 -22.43
C ALA A 618 5.47 -19.96 -23.03
N GLU A 619 6.26 -20.21 -24.07
CA GLU A 619 7.04 -19.18 -24.75
C GLU A 619 6.14 -18.26 -25.60
N THR A 620 5.11 -18.80 -26.23
CA THR A 620 4.10 -18.05 -26.96
C THR A 620 3.33 -17.10 -26.01
N PHE A 621 2.91 -17.58 -24.83
CA PHE A 621 2.30 -16.72 -23.81
C PHE A 621 3.26 -15.65 -23.29
N ARG A 622 4.53 -15.99 -23.06
CA ARG A 622 5.54 -15.02 -22.64
C ARG A 622 5.75 -13.92 -23.67
N ASN A 623 5.72 -14.26 -24.96
CA ASN A 623 5.89 -13.32 -26.06
C ASN A 623 4.64 -12.45 -26.26
N ALA A 624 3.43 -13.01 -26.06
CA ALA A 624 2.17 -12.26 -26.08
C ALA A 624 2.12 -11.23 -24.92
N ILE A 625 2.51 -11.62 -23.70
CA ILE A 625 2.61 -10.73 -22.54
C ILE A 625 3.59 -9.58 -22.80
N ARG A 626 4.72 -9.84 -23.46
CA ARG A 626 5.71 -8.81 -23.79
C ARG A 626 5.25 -7.83 -24.85
N LYS A 627 4.41 -8.28 -25.81
CA LYS A 627 3.95 -7.44 -26.95
C LYS A 627 2.71 -6.62 -26.60
N GLU A 628 1.75 -7.13 -25.87
CA GLU A 628 0.42 -6.52 -25.76
C GLU A 628 0.05 -6.00 -24.37
N ARG A 629 0.83 -6.27 -23.33
CA ARG A 629 0.59 -5.88 -21.92
C ARG A 629 -0.82 -6.17 -21.37
N MET A 630 -1.70 -6.86 -22.10
CA MET A 630 -3.05 -7.21 -21.66
C MET A 630 -3.38 -8.67 -21.99
N LEU A 631 -3.79 -9.42 -20.98
CA LEU A 631 -4.16 -10.85 -21.05
C LEU A 631 -5.65 -11.14 -20.88
N ASP A 632 -6.48 -10.10 -20.74
CA ASP A 632 -7.89 -10.25 -20.33
C ASP A 632 -8.75 -11.06 -21.28
N HIS A 633 -8.40 -11.18 -22.55
CA HIS A 633 -9.13 -11.96 -23.54
C HIS A 633 -8.55 -13.36 -23.80
N ILE A 634 -7.35 -13.67 -23.28
CA ILE A 634 -6.69 -14.96 -23.46
C ILE A 634 -6.90 -15.89 -22.25
N LEU A 635 -7.12 -15.34 -21.04
CA LEU A 635 -7.28 -16.10 -19.79
C LEU A 635 -8.72 -16.09 -19.27
N ARG A 636 -9.69 -16.66 -20.02
CA ARG A 636 -10.94 -17.14 -19.42
C ARG A 636 -10.81 -18.54 -18.77
N VAL A 637 -9.63 -19.12 -18.76
CA VAL A 637 -9.32 -20.38 -18.10
C VAL A 637 -8.45 -20.07 -16.89
N LYS A 638 -8.93 -20.36 -15.67
CA LYS A 638 -8.15 -20.34 -14.45
C LYS A 638 -7.07 -21.41 -14.54
N LEU A 639 -5.87 -21.05 -14.95
CA LEU A 639 -4.68 -21.86 -14.75
C LEU A 639 -4.02 -21.38 -13.45
N LEU A 640 -4.26 -22.13 -12.37
CA LEU A 640 -3.45 -22.09 -11.17
C LEU A 640 -2.14 -22.84 -11.49
N LEU A 641 -1.11 -22.11 -11.82
CA LEU A 641 0.27 -22.59 -11.74
C LEU A 641 0.85 -22.12 -10.42
N SER A 642 0.90 -23.03 -9.43
CA SER A 642 1.64 -22.87 -8.17
C SER A 642 3.16 -22.97 -8.39
#